data_a112c6e37e1168cac9b56d90af60eb1d
#
_entry.id   a112c6e37e1168cac9b56d90af60eb1d
#
_cell.length_a   1.000
_cell.length_b   1.000
_cell.length_c   1.000
_cell.angle_alpha   90.00
_cell.angle_beta   90.00
_cell.angle_gamma   90.00
#
_symmetry.space_group_name_H-M   'P 1'
#
loop_
_entity.id
_entity.type
_entity.pdbx_description
1 polymer ?
#
loop_
_entity_poly.entity_id
_entity_poly.type
_entity_poly.pdbx_seq_one_letter_code
_entity_poly.pdbx_strand_id
1 'polypeptide(L)'
;REFQISEEFLEHGEKIILRCYGLDTLAVIKINAREIARTENMFRTYEFDGTGILKKGRNTIDIKFESTLPYIRKKQAAHPIPLRSGPHTIPGGNWVRKEQCNYGWDWGPVLLTCGIWRHIELVAVRTARVKDVSIRQKHLPGGHVRLEVTSQIEKTVASAGLSVSVTVTKDGVCAASGKAGFLKGRSTVRLDCANPELWWPNGMGKQPLYEVKVELLDRNGRCLDTVTRRIGLRTLKLQRKKDKWGESFRFAVNGVPFFAKGANWIPADTFAARVTDDDYRRLVGDAVKANMNMLRVWGGGIYEQDIFYDLCDELGICVWQDFMFACAAYPAFDDFFMANVRIEVEDNLKRLRSHPCIALWCGNNEIEQGWVGDEWNDRQMSWRDYSKLFDKLIHDLAVKLDPDGNYWPCSPHSPYGNRAEFNEIRWGDAHLWNVWHGKEPFEWYRTAMHRFASEFGFQSFPEPQTVNGYTKTSDRNITSYVMEHHQRSGIGNTTIMTYMLDWFRLPSDFEMTLWASQILQGLAMKYTIEHWRRNMPRTMGTLYWQHNDCWPVASWSSIDYHHRWKALHYLAKRFYAPLLVSGVEDSSKGTVEVHVTSDLAEKCTGELSWEVMTVTGKVLLKDSKKIEIPPARNTRTGTLSLSGEMKKYGARDLMVWLELTVDGAPVSDNFVSFVKPKHMELLKPEIEIDVKGKGKIHSVAVTSAAPALWAWLEYKGKGVVVSDNFFHLRPGHSVRVEVLTEEPVTIDEIKKKLKVRSLFDTYK
;
A
#
# COMPACT_ATOMS: atom_id res chain seq x y z
N ARG A 1 -22.41 2.18 -29.46
CA ARG A 1 -21.33 2.82 -30.23
C ARG A 1 -21.21 2.18 -31.60
N GLU A 2 -20.95 3.00 -32.64
CA GLU A 2 -20.62 2.55 -33.98
C GLU A 2 -19.12 2.50 -34.20
N PHE A 3 -18.65 1.55 -35.00
CA PHE A 3 -17.24 1.41 -35.36
C PHE A 3 -17.12 0.77 -36.76
N GLN A 4 -15.96 0.95 -37.39
CA GLN A 4 -15.66 0.44 -38.71
C GLN A 4 -14.71 -0.75 -38.63
N ILE A 5 -14.93 -1.75 -39.46
CA ILE A 5 -14.02 -2.89 -39.61
C ILE A 5 -13.59 -2.97 -41.10
N SER A 6 -12.26 -3.07 -41.31
CA SER A 6 -11.69 -3.27 -42.62
C SER A 6 -11.87 -4.72 -43.10
N GLU A 7 -11.86 -4.91 -44.44
CA GLU A 7 -11.87 -6.25 -45.05
C GLU A 7 -10.63 -7.04 -44.61
N GLU A 8 -9.48 -6.39 -44.64
CA GLU A 8 -8.20 -6.96 -44.19
C GLU A 8 -8.26 -7.54 -42.77
N PHE A 9 -8.91 -6.83 -41.82
CA PHE A 9 -9.08 -7.33 -40.44
C PHE A 9 -9.92 -8.61 -40.42
N LEU A 10 -10.99 -8.70 -41.23
CA LEU A 10 -11.84 -9.88 -41.30
C LEU A 10 -11.12 -11.07 -42.01
N GLU A 11 -10.35 -10.79 -43.05
CA GLU A 11 -9.58 -11.80 -43.79
C GLU A 11 -8.40 -12.35 -42.96
N HIS A 12 -7.85 -11.53 -42.08
CA HIS A 12 -6.79 -11.93 -41.16
C HIS A 12 -7.27 -12.78 -39.96
N GLY A 13 -8.58 -12.84 -39.70
CA GLY A 13 -9.16 -13.51 -38.53
C GLY A 13 -9.96 -14.75 -38.87
N GLU A 14 -9.40 -15.95 -38.72
CA GLU A 14 -10.15 -17.19 -38.66
C GLU A 14 -11.09 -17.25 -37.46
N LYS A 15 -10.70 -16.55 -36.38
CA LYS A 15 -11.50 -16.29 -35.19
C LYS A 15 -11.37 -14.82 -34.82
N ILE A 16 -12.50 -14.15 -34.57
CA ILE A 16 -12.51 -12.76 -34.06
C ILE A 16 -13.10 -12.76 -32.67
N ILE A 17 -12.37 -12.18 -31.73
CA ILE A 17 -12.72 -12.16 -30.33
C ILE A 17 -12.97 -10.72 -29.88
N LEU A 18 -14.12 -10.46 -29.28
CA LEU A 18 -14.30 -9.29 -28.43
C LEU A 18 -13.71 -9.59 -27.06
N ARG A 19 -12.62 -8.91 -26.70
CA ARG A 19 -11.98 -9.03 -25.40
C ARG A 19 -12.31 -7.82 -24.55
N CYS A 20 -12.82 -8.07 -23.33
CA CYS A 20 -13.18 -7.05 -22.36
C CYS A 20 -12.39 -7.31 -21.08
N TYR A 21 -11.48 -6.41 -20.70
CA TYR A 21 -10.59 -6.58 -19.54
C TYR A 21 -11.25 -6.25 -18.21
N GLY A 22 -12.41 -5.58 -18.24
CA GLY A 22 -13.18 -5.29 -17.04
C GLY A 22 -14.52 -4.63 -17.37
N LEU A 23 -15.61 -5.29 -17.02
CA LEU A 23 -16.98 -4.80 -17.17
C LEU A 23 -17.63 -4.74 -15.77
N ASP A 24 -18.00 -3.56 -15.32
CA ASP A 24 -18.57 -3.34 -13.98
C ASP A 24 -20.10 -3.16 -14.10
N THR A 25 -20.89 -4.12 -13.77
CA THR A 25 -20.67 -5.52 -13.37
C THR A 25 -21.64 -6.43 -14.13
N LEU A 26 -22.96 -6.16 -13.97
CA LEU A 26 -24.02 -6.90 -14.66
C LEU A 26 -24.21 -6.27 -16.05
N ALA A 27 -23.70 -6.91 -17.09
CA ALA A 27 -23.79 -6.35 -18.43
C ALA A 27 -24.44 -7.32 -19.44
N VAL A 28 -25.18 -6.75 -20.37
CA VAL A 28 -25.71 -7.44 -21.56
C VAL A 28 -25.00 -6.85 -22.77
N ILE A 29 -24.33 -7.68 -23.54
CA ILE A 29 -23.49 -7.27 -24.66
C ILE A 29 -24.16 -7.71 -25.98
N LYS A 30 -24.31 -6.75 -26.91
CA LYS A 30 -24.82 -7.00 -28.26
C LYS A 30 -23.84 -6.47 -29.29
N ILE A 31 -23.67 -7.24 -30.35
CA ILE A 31 -23.01 -6.82 -31.60
C ILE A 31 -24.03 -6.89 -32.72
N ASN A 32 -24.19 -5.80 -33.50
CA ASN A 32 -25.16 -5.70 -34.61
C ASN A 32 -26.57 -6.14 -34.16
N ALA A 33 -27.04 -5.64 -33.02
CA ALA A 33 -28.30 -5.96 -32.35
C ALA A 33 -28.44 -7.41 -31.83
N ARG A 34 -27.51 -8.30 -32.11
CA ARG A 34 -27.51 -9.68 -31.59
C ARG A 34 -26.86 -9.74 -30.20
N GLU A 35 -27.58 -10.28 -29.23
CA GLU A 35 -27.02 -10.56 -27.90
C GLU A 35 -25.98 -11.68 -28.01
N ILE A 36 -24.75 -11.42 -27.49
CA ILE A 36 -23.64 -12.35 -27.56
C ILE A 36 -23.24 -12.87 -26.19
N ALA A 37 -23.50 -12.08 -25.12
CA ALA A 37 -23.08 -12.45 -23.79
C ALA A 37 -23.77 -11.65 -22.67
N ARG A 38 -23.68 -12.19 -21.45
CA ARG A 38 -23.98 -11.51 -20.17
C ARG A 38 -22.80 -11.70 -19.22
N THR A 39 -22.55 -10.69 -18.37
CA THR A 39 -21.48 -10.70 -17.35
C THR A 39 -22.02 -10.40 -15.97
N GLU A 40 -21.27 -10.78 -14.92
CA GLU A 40 -21.62 -10.53 -13.51
C GLU A 40 -20.40 -10.52 -12.57
N ASN A 41 -19.22 -10.23 -13.12
CA ASN A 41 -17.98 -10.13 -12.36
C ASN A 41 -17.08 -9.07 -12.99
N MET A 42 -16.77 -7.99 -12.27
CA MET A 42 -15.96 -6.90 -12.81
C MET A 42 -14.46 -7.23 -12.89
N PHE A 43 -14.01 -8.27 -12.20
CA PHE A 43 -12.58 -8.61 -12.06
C PHE A 43 -12.06 -9.60 -13.08
N ARG A 44 -12.95 -10.07 -14.00
CA ARG A 44 -12.62 -11.04 -15.05
C ARG A 44 -12.25 -10.37 -16.37
N THR A 45 -11.39 -11.03 -17.12
CA THR A 45 -11.20 -10.77 -18.55
C THR A 45 -12.14 -11.67 -19.35
N TYR A 46 -13.08 -11.07 -20.04
CA TYR A 46 -14.03 -11.79 -20.87
C TYR A 46 -13.58 -11.83 -22.32
N GLU A 47 -13.75 -12.98 -22.98
CA GLU A 47 -13.51 -13.18 -24.40
C GLU A 47 -14.76 -13.78 -25.04
N PHE A 48 -15.36 -13.04 -25.97
CA PHE A 48 -16.57 -13.46 -26.68
C PHE A 48 -16.28 -13.64 -28.13
N ASP A 49 -16.80 -14.72 -28.73
CA ASP A 49 -16.65 -15.01 -30.16
C ASP A 49 -17.53 -14.08 -30.97
N GLY A 50 -16.91 -13.23 -31.78
CA GLY A 50 -17.56 -12.32 -32.74
C GLY A 50 -17.52 -12.82 -34.20
N THR A 51 -16.96 -14.02 -34.42
CA THR A 51 -16.82 -14.59 -35.77
C THR A 51 -18.17 -14.77 -36.42
N GLY A 52 -18.32 -14.29 -37.65
CA GLY A 52 -19.57 -14.36 -38.43
C GLY A 52 -20.67 -13.40 -37.97
N ILE A 53 -20.44 -12.59 -36.91
CA ILE A 53 -21.37 -11.54 -36.46
C ILE A 53 -20.91 -10.17 -36.98
N LEU A 54 -19.59 -9.96 -36.97
CA LEU A 54 -18.94 -8.76 -37.48
C LEU A 54 -18.91 -8.78 -39.02
N LYS A 55 -19.09 -7.61 -39.64
CA LYS A 55 -19.10 -7.43 -41.07
C LYS A 55 -18.18 -6.31 -41.53
N LYS A 56 -17.75 -6.30 -42.76
CA LYS A 56 -17.02 -5.20 -43.39
C LYS A 56 -17.81 -3.90 -43.28
N GLY A 57 -17.12 -2.82 -42.96
CA GLY A 57 -17.73 -1.50 -42.82
C GLY A 57 -18.35 -1.29 -41.42
N ARG A 58 -19.52 -0.69 -41.40
CA ARG A 58 -20.21 -0.25 -40.18
C ARG A 58 -20.73 -1.42 -39.36
N ASN A 59 -20.36 -1.44 -38.11
CA ASN A 59 -20.86 -2.32 -37.06
C ASN A 59 -21.32 -1.50 -35.83
N THR A 60 -22.16 -2.11 -34.98
CA THR A 60 -22.57 -1.53 -33.70
C THR A 60 -22.22 -2.45 -32.55
N ILE A 61 -21.82 -1.88 -31.45
CA ILE A 61 -21.71 -2.54 -30.13
C ILE A 61 -22.59 -1.80 -29.13
N ASP A 62 -23.46 -2.55 -28.45
CA ASP A 62 -24.30 -2.07 -27.39
C ASP A 62 -23.96 -2.87 -26.11
N ILE A 63 -23.56 -2.19 -25.05
CA ILE A 63 -23.33 -2.79 -23.74
C ILE A 63 -24.25 -2.08 -22.74
N LYS A 64 -25.28 -2.81 -22.29
CA LYS A 64 -26.21 -2.35 -21.27
C LYS A 64 -25.73 -2.81 -19.90
N PHE A 65 -25.42 -1.90 -19.02
CA PHE A 65 -25.15 -2.19 -17.61
C PHE A 65 -26.45 -2.12 -16.82
N GLU A 66 -26.72 -3.15 -16.05
CA GLU A 66 -27.87 -3.23 -15.16
C GLU A 66 -27.45 -2.91 -13.72
N SER A 67 -28.36 -2.29 -12.94
CA SER A 67 -28.10 -2.02 -11.55
C SER A 67 -27.91 -3.32 -10.76
N THR A 68 -26.87 -3.38 -9.92
CA THR A 68 -26.66 -4.51 -9.03
C THR A 68 -27.67 -4.58 -7.89
N LEU A 69 -28.35 -3.46 -7.55
CA LEU A 69 -29.26 -3.38 -6.39
C LEU A 69 -30.43 -4.39 -6.45
N PRO A 70 -31.20 -4.51 -7.56
CA PRO A 70 -32.26 -5.51 -7.62
C PRO A 70 -31.74 -6.95 -7.48
N TYR A 71 -30.57 -7.22 -8.08
CA TYR A 71 -29.94 -8.53 -8.03
C TYR A 71 -29.55 -8.91 -6.60
N ILE A 72 -28.79 -8.06 -5.90
CA ILE A 72 -28.32 -8.33 -4.54
C ILE A 72 -29.48 -8.38 -3.55
N ARG A 73 -30.50 -7.53 -3.70
CA ARG A 73 -31.71 -7.56 -2.84
C ARG A 73 -32.45 -8.88 -2.97
N LYS A 74 -32.61 -9.40 -4.20
CA LYS A 74 -33.26 -10.69 -4.45
C LYS A 74 -32.46 -11.83 -3.82
N LYS A 75 -31.13 -11.86 -4.00
CA LYS A 75 -30.25 -12.88 -3.42
C LYS A 75 -30.26 -12.80 -1.89
N GLN A 76 -30.14 -11.61 -1.32
CA GLN A 76 -30.12 -11.36 0.11
C GLN A 76 -31.46 -11.71 0.79
N ALA A 77 -32.60 -11.47 0.11
CA ALA A 77 -33.91 -11.87 0.62
C ALA A 77 -34.09 -13.39 0.62
N ALA A 78 -33.53 -14.09 -0.37
CA ALA A 78 -33.62 -15.55 -0.47
C ALA A 78 -32.66 -16.24 0.53
N HIS A 79 -31.48 -15.69 0.76
CA HIS A 79 -30.47 -16.24 1.67
C HIS A 79 -29.64 -15.10 2.26
N PRO A 80 -30.01 -14.57 3.43
CA PRO A 80 -29.28 -13.47 4.07
C PRO A 80 -27.89 -13.91 4.50
N ILE A 81 -26.86 -13.17 4.02
CA ILE A 81 -25.47 -13.32 4.46
C ILE A 81 -24.92 -11.95 4.88
N PRO A 82 -24.17 -11.87 5.98
CA PRO A 82 -23.70 -10.58 6.48
C PRO A 82 -22.61 -9.96 5.60
N LEU A 83 -22.74 -8.67 5.40
CA LEU A 83 -21.71 -7.74 4.92
C LEU A 83 -21.69 -6.57 5.90
N ARG A 84 -20.56 -6.29 6.51
CA ARG A 84 -20.46 -5.21 7.49
C ARG A 84 -19.15 -4.45 7.28
N SER A 85 -19.27 -3.20 6.87
CA SER A 85 -18.11 -2.35 6.55
C SER A 85 -18.33 -0.87 6.89
N GLY A 86 -19.26 -0.58 7.78
CA GLY A 86 -19.57 0.77 8.24
C GLY A 86 -21.06 1.03 8.37
N PRO A 87 -21.46 2.16 8.98
CA PRO A 87 -22.86 2.46 9.32
C PRO A 87 -23.75 2.71 8.10
N HIS A 88 -23.18 2.95 6.93
CA HIS A 88 -23.92 3.29 5.72
C HIS A 88 -23.82 2.22 4.61
N THR A 89 -23.33 1.04 4.94
CA THR A 89 -23.13 -0.05 3.95
C THR A 89 -24.45 -0.58 3.41
N ILE A 90 -24.54 -0.73 2.09
CA ILE A 90 -25.66 -1.42 1.43
C ILE A 90 -25.46 -2.94 1.58
N PRO A 91 -26.37 -3.67 2.23
CA PRO A 91 -26.24 -5.10 2.43
C PRO A 91 -26.39 -5.91 1.13
N GLY A 92 -25.72 -7.04 1.06
CA GLY A 92 -25.79 -7.97 -0.08
C GLY A 92 -24.73 -7.75 -1.18
N GLY A 93 -23.85 -6.74 -1.05
CA GLY A 93 -22.76 -6.53 -2.02
C GLY A 93 -21.82 -7.73 -2.18
N ASN A 94 -21.74 -8.59 -1.19
CA ASN A 94 -20.97 -9.85 -1.19
C ASN A 94 -21.57 -10.96 -2.08
N TRP A 95 -22.78 -10.79 -2.60
CA TRP A 95 -23.38 -11.70 -3.59
C TRP A 95 -22.87 -11.49 -5.01
N VAL A 96 -22.25 -10.36 -5.30
CA VAL A 96 -21.76 -10.00 -6.62
C VAL A 96 -20.25 -9.75 -6.59
N ARG A 97 -19.56 -10.12 -7.65
CA ARG A 97 -18.11 -9.87 -7.74
C ARG A 97 -17.86 -8.47 -8.30
N LYS A 98 -17.91 -7.50 -7.39
CA LYS A 98 -17.71 -6.07 -7.64
C LYS A 98 -16.86 -5.48 -6.52
N GLU A 99 -16.19 -4.38 -6.81
CA GLU A 99 -15.50 -3.55 -5.83
C GLU A 99 -16.38 -3.32 -4.59
N GLN A 100 -16.02 -3.96 -3.48
CA GLN A 100 -16.90 -4.05 -2.32
C GLN A 100 -17.09 -2.71 -1.64
N CYS A 101 -16.04 -1.87 -1.58
CA CYS A 101 -16.12 -0.57 -0.95
C CYS A 101 -17.07 0.43 -1.65
N ASN A 102 -17.46 0.18 -2.90
CA ASN A 102 -18.52 0.96 -3.56
C ASN A 102 -19.88 0.85 -2.86
N TYR A 103 -20.13 -0.24 -2.13
CA TYR A 103 -21.34 -0.40 -1.31
C TYR A 103 -21.29 0.37 0.02
N GLY A 104 -20.22 1.09 0.25
CA GLY A 104 -19.95 1.88 1.45
C GLY A 104 -18.86 1.23 2.33
N TRP A 105 -18.02 2.06 2.90
CA TRP A 105 -16.99 1.64 3.87
C TRP A 105 -16.85 2.71 4.95
N ASP A 106 -16.12 2.41 6.03
CA ASP A 106 -15.89 3.36 7.14
C ASP A 106 -14.91 4.51 6.80
N TRP A 107 -14.42 4.53 5.55
CA TRP A 107 -13.68 5.63 4.92
C TRP A 107 -14.22 5.95 3.51
N GLY A 108 -15.05 5.10 2.91
CA GLY A 108 -15.52 5.20 1.52
C GLY A 108 -16.97 5.68 1.40
N PRO A 109 -17.32 6.43 0.36
CA PRO A 109 -18.71 6.83 0.10
C PRO A 109 -19.51 5.63 -0.45
N VAL A 110 -20.83 5.73 -0.41
CA VAL A 110 -21.73 4.80 -1.10
C VAL A 110 -21.93 5.30 -2.52
N LEU A 111 -21.16 4.79 -3.47
CA LEU A 111 -21.24 5.17 -4.89
C LEU A 111 -21.09 3.90 -5.76
N LEU A 112 -22.25 3.35 -6.17
CA LEU A 112 -22.28 2.17 -7.01
C LEU A 112 -21.99 2.57 -8.46
N THR A 113 -20.75 2.41 -8.86
CA THR A 113 -20.30 2.60 -10.25
C THR A 113 -20.86 1.52 -11.17
N CYS A 114 -20.89 1.77 -12.47
CA CYS A 114 -21.12 0.78 -13.51
C CYS A 114 -20.52 1.26 -14.83
N GLY A 115 -19.98 0.34 -15.61
CA GLY A 115 -19.42 0.68 -16.92
C GLY A 115 -18.25 -0.18 -17.35
N ILE A 116 -17.62 0.25 -18.43
CA ILE A 116 -16.35 -0.31 -18.90
C ILE A 116 -15.24 0.36 -18.10
N TRP A 117 -14.69 -0.33 -17.11
CA TRP A 117 -13.67 0.25 -16.23
C TRP A 117 -12.23 -0.06 -16.65
N ARG A 118 -12.05 -1.07 -17.51
CA ARG A 118 -10.81 -1.37 -18.25
C ARG A 118 -11.12 -1.44 -19.73
N HIS A 119 -10.11 -1.34 -20.58
CA HIS A 119 -10.34 -1.25 -22.03
C HIS A 119 -11.01 -2.51 -22.62
N ILE A 120 -11.57 -2.35 -23.83
CA ILE A 120 -12.11 -3.42 -24.66
C ILE A 120 -11.46 -3.34 -26.04
N GLU A 121 -11.27 -4.50 -26.68
CA GLU A 121 -10.63 -4.59 -27.98
C GLU A 121 -11.23 -5.73 -28.84
N LEU A 122 -11.04 -5.65 -30.14
CA LEU A 122 -11.25 -6.75 -31.04
C LEU A 122 -9.90 -7.38 -31.41
N VAL A 123 -9.81 -8.71 -31.26
CA VAL A 123 -8.61 -9.48 -31.55
C VAL A 123 -8.91 -10.42 -32.71
N ALA A 124 -8.22 -10.26 -33.83
CA ALA A 124 -8.26 -11.21 -34.94
C ALA A 124 -7.18 -12.27 -34.73
N VAL A 125 -7.58 -13.54 -34.66
CA VAL A 125 -6.66 -14.67 -34.47
C VAL A 125 -6.57 -15.46 -35.76
N ARG A 126 -5.36 -15.59 -36.29
CA ARG A 126 -5.06 -16.41 -37.46
C ARG A 126 -4.26 -17.63 -37.04
N THR A 127 -4.74 -18.81 -37.36
CA THR A 127 -4.08 -20.11 -37.11
C THR A 127 -3.93 -20.46 -35.63
N ALA A 128 -3.30 -19.60 -34.85
CA ALA A 128 -3.09 -19.80 -33.39
C ALA A 128 -2.67 -18.49 -32.70
N ARG A 129 -2.90 -18.44 -31.40
CA ARG A 129 -2.40 -17.37 -30.52
C ARG A 129 -1.76 -17.93 -29.27
N VAL A 130 -0.94 -17.15 -28.59
CA VAL A 130 -0.45 -17.44 -27.25
C VAL A 130 -1.56 -17.15 -26.25
N LYS A 131 -2.01 -18.17 -25.53
CA LYS A 131 -3.10 -18.05 -24.54
C LYS A 131 -2.56 -17.73 -23.14
N ASP A 132 -1.38 -18.24 -22.80
CA ASP A 132 -0.74 -18.03 -21.50
C ASP A 132 0.77 -18.20 -21.60
N VAL A 133 1.51 -17.38 -20.83
CA VAL A 133 2.96 -17.48 -20.63
C VAL A 133 3.24 -17.55 -19.15
N SER A 134 3.94 -18.60 -18.71
CA SER A 134 4.42 -18.78 -17.36
C SER A 134 5.95 -18.80 -17.34
N ILE A 135 6.56 -17.98 -16.51
CA ILE A 135 8.02 -17.85 -16.39
C ILE A 135 8.43 -18.23 -14.98
N ARG A 136 9.18 -19.31 -14.85
CA ARG A 136 9.73 -19.75 -13.57
C ARG A 136 11.23 -19.52 -13.53
N GLN A 137 11.75 -19.24 -12.34
CA GLN A 137 13.16 -18.93 -12.11
C GLN A 137 13.78 -19.99 -11.18
N LYS A 138 14.92 -20.54 -11.59
CA LYS A 138 15.76 -21.38 -10.75
C LYS A 138 17.11 -20.69 -10.53
N HIS A 139 17.35 -20.23 -9.31
CA HIS A 139 18.62 -19.66 -8.90
C HIS A 139 19.58 -20.81 -8.57
N LEU A 140 20.65 -20.95 -9.36
CA LEU A 140 21.60 -22.05 -9.30
C LEU A 140 22.87 -21.65 -8.54
N PRO A 141 23.62 -22.61 -7.96
CA PRO A 141 24.95 -22.34 -7.43
C PRO A 141 25.82 -21.67 -8.49
N GLY A 142 26.70 -20.75 -8.07
CA GLY A 142 27.57 -20.00 -8.99
C GLY A 142 26.93 -18.76 -9.61
N GLY A 143 25.74 -18.34 -9.12
CA GLY A 143 25.12 -17.07 -9.49
C GLY A 143 24.36 -17.07 -10.82
N HIS A 144 24.16 -18.23 -11.44
CA HIS A 144 23.36 -18.37 -12.66
C HIS A 144 21.86 -18.46 -12.35
N VAL A 145 21.01 -17.93 -13.23
CA VAL A 145 19.56 -18.10 -13.17
C VAL A 145 19.06 -18.81 -14.41
N ARG A 146 18.41 -19.95 -14.21
CA ARG A 146 17.69 -20.67 -15.27
C ARG A 146 16.24 -20.23 -15.30
N LEU A 147 15.80 -19.80 -16.47
CA LEU A 147 14.39 -19.51 -16.76
C LEU A 147 13.74 -20.71 -17.45
N GLU A 148 12.56 -21.10 -16.98
CA GLU A 148 11.66 -22.04 -17.65
C GLU A 148 10.45 -21.26 -18.16
N VAL A 149 10.46 -20.93 -19.46
CA VAL A 149 9.37 -20.19 -20.12
C VAL A 149 8.41 -21.18 -20.76
N THR A 150 7.24 -21.34 -20.15
CA THR A 150 6.20 -22.24 -20.66
C THR A 150 5.10 -21.44 -21.34
N SER A 151 4.85 -21.72 -22.61
CA SER A 151 3.79 -21.12 -23.43
C SER A 151 2.67 -22.13 -23.71
N GLN A 152 1.43 -21.66 -23.57
CA GLN A 152 0.23 -22.40 -23.99
C GLN A 152 -0.42 -21.67 -25.16
N ILE A 153 -0.87 -22.40 -26.16
CA ILE A 153 -1.50 -21.83 -27.35
C ILE A 153 -2.95 -22.28 -27.50
N GLU A 154 -3.76 -21.41 -28.09
CA GLU A 154 -5.08 -21.72 -28.63
C GLU A 154 -4.96 -21.73 -30.14
N LYS A 155 -5.39 -22.84 -30.77
CA LYS A 155 -5.42 -22.98 -32.24
C LYS A 155 -6.83 -22.71 -32.75
N THR A 156 -6.94 -22.00 -33.85
CA THR A 156 -8.21 -21.78 -34.55
C THR A 156 -8.46 -22.86 -35.58
N VAL A 157 -7.37 -23.40 -36.15
CA VAL A 157 -7.40 -24.50 -37.14
C VAL A 157 -6.38 -25.56 -36.81
N ALA A 158 -6.54 -26.75 -37.35
CA ALA A 158 -5.54 -27.82 -37.28
C ALA A 158 -4.28 -27.41 -38.03
N SER A 159 -3.21 -27.13 -37.28
CA SER A 159 -1.92 -26.70 -37.80
C SER A 159 -0.80 -27.52 -37.20
N ALA A 160 0.17 -27.93 -38.06
CA ALA A 160 1.38 -28.64 -37.67
C ALA A 160 2.59 -27.71 -37.78
N GLY A 161 3.68 -28.07 -37.09
CA GLY A 161 4.97 -27.36 -37.18
C GLY A 161 5.03 -26.00 -36.49
N LEU A 162 4.12 -25.71 -35.57
CA LEU A 162 4.21 -24.50 -34.74
C LEU A 162 5.40 -24.60 -33.77
N SER A 163 6.09 -23.48 -33.57
CA SER A 163 7.18 -23.35 -32.61
C SER A 163 7.10 -22.03 -31.87
N VAL A 164 7.75 -21.95 -30.74
CA VAL A 164 7.92 -20.72 -29.97
C VAL A 164 9.40 -20.33 -29.95
N SER A 165 9.67 -19.04 -30.20
CA SER A 165 10.98 -18.42 -29.98
C SER A 165 10.87 -17.54 -28.74
N VAL A 166 11.84 -17.66 -27.82
CA VAL A 166 11.91 -16.85 -26.60
C VAL A 166 13.22 -16.10 -26.59
N THR A 167 13.17 -14.79 -26.41
CA THR A 167 14.31 -13.91 -26.27
C THR A 167 14.21 -13.16 -24.94
N VAL A 168 15.29 -13.18 -24.18
CA VAL A 168 15.41 -12.42 -22.92
C VAL A 168 16.41 -11.30 -23.13
N THR A 169 15.98 -10.05 -22.91
CA THR A 169 16.83 -8.88 -23.07
C THR A 169 16.86 -8.05 -21.79
N LYS A 170 17.96 -7.35 -21.56
CA LYS A 170 18.09 -6.30 -20.55
C LYS A 170 18.75 -5.09 -21.21
N ASP A 171 18.13 -3.92 -21.09
CA ASP A 171 18.61 -2.68 -21.69
C ASP A 171 18.92 -2.83 -23.21
N GLY A 172 18.09 -3.62 -23.90
CA GLY A 172 18.26 -3.92 -25.34
C GLY A 172 19.33 -4.98 -25.67
N VAL A 173 20.07 -5.48 -24.67
CA VAL A 173 21.10 -6.51 -24.87
C VAL A 173 20.51 -7.91 -24.62
N CYS A 174 20.73 -8.84 -25.56
CA CYS A 174 20.27 -10.22 -25.41
C CYS A 174 21.06 -10.96 -24.31
N ALA A 175 20.33 -11.38 -23.26
CA ALA A 175 20.89 -12.16 -22.16
C ALA A 175 20.80 -13.67 -22.42
N ALA A 176 19.73 -14.12 -23.09
CA ALA A 176 19.52 -15.52 -23.46
C ALA A 176 18.44 -15.63 -24.55
N SER A 177 18.52 -16.68 -25.39
CA SER A 177 17.49 -16.98 -26.37
C SER A 177 17.38 -18.48 -26.64
N GLY A 178 16.20 -18.92 -27.11
CA GLY A 178 15.97 -20.32 -27.44
C GLY A 178 14.66 -20.53 -28.16
N LYS A 179 14.50 -21.74 -28.74
CA LYS A 179 13.35 -22.12 -29.54
C LYS A 179 12.91 -23.55 -29.19
N ALA A 180 11.60 -23.80 -29.20
CA ALA A 180 11.06 -25.15 -29.02
C ALA A 180 9.75 -25.34 -29.78
N GLY A 181 9.42 -26.59 -30.12
CA GLY A 181 8.14 -26.98 -30.68
C GLY A 181 7.06 -27.16 -29.62
N PHE A 182 5.81 -27.31 -30.07
CA PHE A 182 4.67 -27.57 -29.21
C PHE A 182 4.32 -29.06 -29.14
N LEU A 183 4.08 -29.54 -27.92
CA LEU A 183 3.47 -30.84 -27.65
C LEU A 183 2.12 -30.61 -26.95
N LYS A 184 1.03 -31.12 -27.52
CA LYS A 184 -0.33 -30.96 -26.98
C LYS A 184 -0.68 -29.50 -26.63
N GLY A 185 -0.29 -28.53 -27.49
CA GLY A 185 -0.56 -27.11 -27.28
C GLY A 185 0.29 -26.41 -26.22
N ARG A 186 1.31 -27.08 -25.68
CA ARG A 186 2.25 -26.55 -24.68
C ARG A 186 3.68 -26.67 -25.16
N SER A 187 4.48 -25.66 -24.88
CA SER A 187 5.94 -25.64 -25.13
C SER A 187 6.67 -25.08 -23.93
N THR A 188 7.87 -25.59 -23.65
CA THR A 188 8.75 -25.05 -22.59
C THR A 188 10.14 -24.83 -23.15
N VAL A 189 10.61 -23.58 -23.08
CA VAL A 189 11.96 -23.18 -23.45
C VAL A 189 12.75 -22.98 -22.14
N ARG A 190 13.93 -23.58 -22.02
CA ARG A 190 14.85 -23.40 -20.90
C ARG A 190 16.00 -22.53 -21.33
N LEU A 191 16.27 -21.47 -20.57
CA LEU A 191 17.28 -20.46 -20.88
C LEU A 191 18.14 -20.22 -19.63
N ASP A 192 19.45 -20.19 -19.81
CA ASP A 192 20.38 -19.87 -18.71
C ASP A 192 20.90 -18.45 -18.88
N CYS A 193 20.60 -17.59 -17.88
CA CYS A 193 21.16 -16.26 -17.76
C CYS A 193 22.41 -16.33 -16.90
N ALA A 194 23.57 -16.07 -17.52
CA ALA A 194 24.85 -16.05 -16.83
C ALA A 194 25.08 -14.66 -16.21
N ASN A 195 25.57 -14.63 -14.96
CA ASN A 195 25.88 -13.41 -14.22
C ASN A 195 24.72 -12.36 -14.23
N PRO A 196 23.50 -12.76 -13.89
CA PRO A 196 22.37 -11.85 -13.93
C PRO A 196 22.45 -10.81 -12.82
N GLU A 197 21.97 -9.60 -13.10
CA GLU A 197 21.70 -8.62 -12.06
C GLU A 197 20.37 -8.97 -11.36
N LEU A 198 20.39 -9.03 -10.01
CA LEU A 198 19.23 -9.42 -9.22
C LEU A 198 18.40 -8.19 -8.82
N TRP A 199 17.09 -8.37 -8.84
CA TRP A 199 16.12 -7.38 -8.37
C TRP A 199 16.04 -7.35 -6.84
N TRP A 200 15.93 -6.15 -6.26
CA TRP A 200 15.85 -5.91 -4.82
C TRP A 200 14.73 -4.94 -4.46
N PRO A 201 14.12 -5.06 -3.27
CA PRO A 201 13.22 -4.05 -2.74
C PRO A 201 13.90 -2.70 -2.54
N ASN A 202 13.10 -1.64 -2.50
CA ASN A 202 13.54 -0.29 -2.19
C ASN A 202 14.40 -0.25 -0.90
N GLY A 203 15.54 0.41 -0.97
CA GLY A 203 16.51 0.51 0.11
C GLY A 203 17.45 -0.69 0.28
N MET A 204 17.33 -1.76 -0.54
CA MET A 204 18.18 -2.93 -0.46
C MET A 204 19.09 -3.13 -1.68
N GLY A 205 18.85 -2.44 -2.77
CA GLY A 205 19.63 -2.56 -4.00
C GLY A 205 18.88 -1.99 -5.21
N LYS A 206 19.35 -2.36 -6.41
CA LYS A 206 18.77 -1.92 -7.68
C LYS A 206 17.58 -2.79 -8.10
N GLN A 207 16.78 -2.31 -9.05
CA GLN A 207 15.60 -2.97 -9.62
C GLN A 207 15.80 -3.30 -11.11
N PRO A 208 16.79 -4.11 -11.50
CA PRO A 208 16.98 -4.47 -12.90
C PRO A 208 15.81 -5.32 -13.40
N LEU A 209 15.25 -4.92 -14.54
CA LEU A 209 14.16 -5.62 -15.19
C LEU A 209 14.62 -6.18 -16.53
N TYR A 210 14.20 -7.41 -16.79
CA TYR A 210 14.45 -8.14 -18.04
C TYR A 210 13.15 -8.23 -18.83
N GLU A 211 13.23 -8.02 -20.13
CA GLU A 211 12.14 -8.26 -21.05
C GLU A 211 12.21 -9.68 -21.60
N VAL A 212 11.14 -10.44 -21.46
CA VAL A 212 11.00 -11.79 -22.04
C VAL A 212 9.97 -11.70 -23.16
N LYS A 213 10.46 -11.73 -24.41
CA LYS A 213 9.67 -11.75 -25.63
C LYS A 213 9.43 -13.18 -26.07
N VAL A 214 8.15 -13.54 -26.25
CA VAL A 214 7.70 -14.86 -26.68
C VAL A 214 6.99 -14.71 -28.03
N GLU A 215 7.56 -15.26 -29.10
CA GLU A 215 7.03 -15.22 -30.45
C GLU A 215 6.53 -16.60 -30.88
N LEU A 216 5.25 -16.69 -31.24
CA LEU A 216 4.66 -17.90 -31.83
C LEU A 216 4.91 -17.88 -33.34
N LEU A 217 5.58 -18.91 -33.81
CA LEU A 217 6.02 -19.03 -35.21
C LEU A 217 5.30 -20.19 -35.92
N ASP A 218 4.94 -19.98 -37.17
CA ASP A 218 4.47 -21.04 -38.05
C ASP A 218 5.65 -21.93 -38.57
N ARG A 219 5.33 -22.93 -39.38
CA ARG A 219 6.34 -23.85 -40.00
C ARG A 219 7.36 -23.13 -40.88
N ASN A 220 7.02 -21.97 -41.43
CA ASN A 220 7.86 -21.17 -42.31
C ASN A 220 8.67 -20.11 -41.53
N GLY A 221 8.51 -20.04 -40.22
CA GLY A 221 9.17 -19.04 -39.37
C GLY A 221 8.47 -17.69 -39.33
N ARG A 222 7.25 -17.55 -39.90
CA ARG A 222 6.47 -16.32 -39.81
C ARG A 222 5.88 -16.19 -38.40
N CYS A 223 5.97 -15.00 -37.80
CA CYS A 223 5.36 -14.69 -36.52
C CYS A 223 3.83 -14.59 -36.65
N LEU A 224 3.12 -15.36 -35.82
CA LEU A 224 1.67 -15.37 -35.72
C LEU A 224 1.15 -14.54 -34.56
N ASP A 225 1.90 -14.51 -33.44
CA ASP A 225 1.53 -13.79 -32.24
C ASP A 225 2.78 -13.50 -31.38
N THR A 226 2.73 -12.44 -30.60
CA THR A 226 3.82 -12.04 -29.71
C THR A 226 3.28 -11.66 -28.33
N VAL A 227 3.92 -12.16 -27.28
CA VAL A 227 3.67 -11.78 -25.89
C VAL A 227 4.97 -11.35 -25.24
N THR A 228 4.97 -10.18 -24.63
CA THR A 228 6.11 -9.67 -23.87
C THR A 228 5.75 -9.64 -22.38
N ARG A 229 6.72 -10.00 -21.53
CA ARG A 229 6.62 -9.87 -20.06
C ARG A 229 7.88 -9.24 -19.52
N ARG A 230 7.74 -8.30 -18.59
CA ARG A 230 8.88 -7.81 -17.79
C ARG A 230 9.01 -8.66 -16.53
N ILE A 231 10.22 -9.02 -16.17
CA ILE A 231 10.53 -9.79 -14.95
C ILE A 231 11.75 -9.21 -14.25
N GLY A 232 11.79 -9.30 -12.92
CA GLY A 232 13.02 -9.14 -12.15
C GLY A 232 13.53 -10.51 -11.71
N LEU A 233 14.83 -10.73 -11.82
CA LEU A 233 15.44 -11.99 -11.39
C LEU A 233 15.67 -11.95 -9.88
N ARG A 234 14.89 -12.72 -9.14
CA ARG A 234 14.95 -12.76 -7.67
C ARG A 234 14.35 -14.04 -7.11
N THR A 235 14.70 -14.38 -5.87
CA THR A 235 13.88 -15.20 -4.99
C THR A 235 13.18 -14.29 -3.99
N LEU A 236 11.90 -14.50 -3.72
CA LEU A 236 11.15 -13.81 -2.67
C LEU A 236 10.33 -14.83 -1.90
N LYS A 237 10.60 -14.99 -0.60
CA LYS A 237 9.96 -16.03 0.22
C LYS A 237 9.47 -15.47 1.55
N LEU A 238 8.27 -15.85 1.93
CA LEU A 238 7.78 -15.71 3.29
C LEU A 238 8.44 -16.81 4.14
N GLN A 239 9.32 -16.39 5.04
CA GLN A 239 10.03 -17.30 5.96
C GLN A 239 9.24 -17.45 7.27
N ARG A 240 8.81 -18.68 7.51
CA ARG A 240 8.19 -19.14 8.73
C ARG A 240 9.10 -20.17 9.38
N LYS A 241 9.81 -19.79 10.42
CA LYS A 241 10.76 -20.64 11.14
C LYS A 241 10.54 -20.54 12.63
N LYS A 242 10.53 -21.67 13.34
CA LYS A 242 10.46 -21.70 14.80
C LYS A 242 11.65 -20.96 15.41
N ASP A 243 11.36 -20.16 16.42
CA ASP A 243 12.33 -19.44 17.24
C ASP A 243 11.89 -19.35 18.72
N LYS A 244 12.64 -18.66 19.55
CA LYS A 244 12.35 -18.53 20.99
C LYS A 244 11.04 -17.79 21.30
N TRP A 245 10.40 -17.15 20.34
CA TRP A 245 9.14 -16.40 20.52
C TRP A 245 7.93 -17.07 19.83
N GLY A 246 8.14 -18.22 19.16
CA GLY A 246 7.13 -18.95 18.42
C GLY A 246 7.58 -19.29 17.01
N GLU A 247 6.96 -18.70 16.00
CA GLU A 247 7.33 -18.86 14.59
C GLU A 247 7.47 -17.47 13.94
N SER A 248 8.57 -17.27 13.21
CA SER A 248 8.80 -16.01 12.49
C SER A 248 7.77 -15.82 11.38
N PHE A 249 7.44 -14.56 11.09
CA PHE A 249 6.70 -14.15 9.91
C PHE A 249 7.49 -13.00 9.26
N ARG A 250 8.31 -13.33 8.24
CA ARG A 250 9.18 -12.34 7.62
C ARG A 250 9.45 -12.65 6.16
N PHE A 251 9.59 -11.62 5.35
CA PHE A 251 9.99 -11.78 3.97
C PHE A 251 11.52 -11.83 3.83
N ALA A 252 11.99 -12.61 2.86
CA ALA A 252 13.40 -12.65 2.46
C ALA A 252 13.50 -12.57 0.95
N VAL A 253 14.32 -11.65 0.44
CA VAL A 253 14.63 -11.51 -0.97
C VAL A 253 16.08 -11.96 -1.22
N ASN A 254 16.29 -12.79 -2.22
CA ASN A 254 17.62 -13.35 -2.56
C ASN A 254 18.34 -13.97 -1.34
N GLY A 255 17.56 -14.58 -0.44
CA GLY A 255 18.03 -15.16 0.80
C GLY A 255 18.20 -14.19 1.98
N VAL A 256 18.12 -12.88 1.77
CA VAL A 256 18.31 -11.83 2.79
C VAL A 256 16.97 -11.44 3.40
N PRO A 257 16.72 -11.68 4.71
CA PRO A 257 15.52 -11.19 5.39
C PRO A 257 15.51 -9.68 5.50
N PHE A 258 14.34 -9.07 5.43
CA PHE A 258 14.17 -7.63 5.60
C PHE A 258 12.96 -7.28 6.45
N PHE A 259 12.97 -6.11 7.04
CA PHE A 259 11.80 -5.54 7.72
C PHE A 259 10.85 -4.93 6.66
N ALA A 260 9.62 -5.44 6.58
CA ALA A 260 8.61 -4.87 5.71
C ALA A 260 8.12 -3.54 6.27
N LYS A 261 8.32 -2.46 5.52
CA LYS A 261 7.96 -1.08 5.86
C LYS A 261 6.94 -0.58 4.87
N GLY A 262 5.75 -0.20 5.32
CA GLY A 262 4.77 0.29 4.37
C GLY A 262 3.39 0.55 4.94
N ALA A 263 2.41 0.48 4.05
CA ALA A 263 1.03 0.78 4.35
C ALA A 263 0.06 -0.08 3.52
N ASN A 264 -1.21 -0.04 3.89
CA ASN A 264 -2.29 -0.63 3.13
C ASN A 264 -2.75 0.34 2.03
N TRP A 265 -2.90 -0.17 0.82
CA TRP A 265 -3.39 0.53 -0.35
C TRP A 265 -4.87 0.23 -0.56
N ILE A 266 -5.71 1.27 -0.65
CA ILE A 266 -7.11 1.20 -1.09
C ILE A 266 -7.23 1.79 -2.50
N PRO A 267 -8.35 1.61 -3.23
CA PRO A 267 -8.54 2.27 -4.52
C PRO A 267 -8.27 3.77 -4.44
N ALA A 268 -7.50 4.29 -5.40
CA ALA A 268 -7.08 5.71 -5.38
C ALA A 268 -8.21 6.69 -5.74
N ASP A 269 -9.31 6.20 -6.27
CA ASP A 269 -10.54 6.96 -6.54
C ASP A 269 -11.73 6.00 -6.49
N THR A 270 -12.87 6.48 -6.02
CA THR A 270 -14.14 5.73 -6.06
C THR A 270 -14.55 5.34 -7.50
N PHE A 271 -14.14 6.14 -8.48
CA PHE A 271 -14.31 5.85 -9.91
C PHE A 271 -12.98 5.35 -10.48
N ALA A 272 -12.70 4.06 -10.35
CA ALA A 272 -11.43 3.45 -10.72
C ALA A 272 -10.94 3.79 -12.14
N ALA A 273 -11.87 4.02 -13.09
CA ALA A 273 -11.53 4.41 -14.47
C ALA A 273 -11.05 5.86 -14.61
N ARG A 274 -11.09 6.67 -13.53
CA ARG A 274 -10.65 8.07 -13.53
C ARG A 274 -9.20 8.22 -13.07
N VAL A 275 -8.66 7.21 -12.40
CA VAL A 275 -7.26 7.21 -11.94
C VAL A 275 -6.33 7.20 -13.15
N THR A 276 -5.43 8.16 -13.22
CA THR A 276 -4.46 8.30 -14.31
C THR A 276 -3.13 7.61 -13.98
N ASP A 277 -2.31 7.37 -15.01
CA ASP A 277 -0.94 6.87 -14.81
C ASP A 277 -0.10 7.79 -13.92
N ASP A 278 -0.33 9.12 -13.99
CA ASP A 278 0.38 10.09 -13.16
C ASP A 278 -0.04 10.04 -11.70
N ASP A 279 -1.31 9.73 -11.40
CA ASP A 279 -1.78 9.48 -10.03
C ASP A 279 -1.06 8.26 -9.44
N TYR A 280 -0.96 7.16 -10.20
CA TYR A 280 -0.20 5.98 -9.77
C TYR A 280 1.30 6.29 -9.57
N ARG A 281 1.94 7.00 -10.53
CA ARG A 281 3.35 7.40 -10.39
C ARG A 281 3.60 8.22 -9.14
N ARG A 282 2.70 9.15 -8.84
CA ARG A 282 2.78 10.00 -7.66
C ARG A 282 2.64 9.19 -6.39
N LEU A 283 1.55 8.43 -6.24
CA LEU A 283 1.25 7.69 -5.01
C LEU A 283 2.29 6.60 -4.71
N VAL A 284 2.70 5.80 -5.70
CA VAL A 284 3.75 4.79 -5.51
C VAL A 284 5.11 5.44 -5.28
N GLY A 285 5.41 6.54 -6.00
CA GLY A 285 6.62 7.33 -5.77
C GLY A 285 6.68 7.95 -4.37
N ASP A 286 5.55 8.36 -3.82
CA ASP A 286 5.47 8.91 -2.47
C ASP A 286 5.71 7.83 -1.40
N ALA A 287 5.29 6.59 -1.62
CA ALA A 287 5.68 5.47 -0.75
C ALA A 287 7.20 5.27 -0.72
N VAL A 288 7.87 5.34 -1.88
CA VAL A 288 9.35 5.25 -1.97
C VAL A 288 10.02 6.38 -1.21
N LYS A 289 9.55 7.64 -1.39
CA LYS A 289 10.09 8.81 -0.69
C LYS A 289 9.94 8.72 0.83
N ALA A 290 8.94 7.96 1.31
CA ALA A 290 8.75 7.66 2.73
C ALA A 290 9.51 6.41 3.21
N ASN A 291 10.51 5.92 2.46
CA ASN A 291 11.32 4.74 2.77
C ASN A 291 10.52 3.44 2.90
N MET A 292 9.36 3.36 2.26
CA MET A 292 8.58 2.12 2.21
C MET A 292 9.18 1.13 1.20
N ASN A 293 8.99 -0.14 1.46
CA ASN A 293 9.41 -1.24 0.59
C ASN A 293 8.28 -2.26 0.33
N MET A 294 7.10 -2.02 0.89
CA MET A 294 5.94 -2.88 0.72
C MET A 294 4.63 -2.07 0.75
N LEU A 295 3.69 -2.43 -0.13
CA LEU A 295 2.30 -1.99 -0.07
C LEU A 295 1.40 -3.22 -0.08
N ARG A 296 0.32 -3.20 0.72
CA ARG A 296 -0.72 -4.23 0.67
C ARG A 296 -1.93 -3.71 -0.10
N VAL A 297 -2.22 -4.33 -1.23
CA VAL A 297 -3.46 -4.08 -1.98
C VAL A 297 -4.59 -4.81 -1.26
N TRP A 298 -5.43 -4.05 -0.59
CA TRP A 298 -6.47 -4.54 0.30
C TRP A 298 -7.66 -5.18 -0.43
N GLY A 299 -8.22 -6.25 0.15
CA GLY A 299 -9.20 -7.13 -0.47
C GLY A 299 -10.61 -6.59 -0.68
N GLY A 300 -10.96 -5.41 -0.19
CA GLY A 300 -12.27 -4.77 -0.43
C GLY A 300 -12.31 -3.79 -1.60
N GLY A 301 -11.18 -3.64 -2.31
CA GLY A 301 -11.01 -2.76 -3.45
C GLY A 301 -11.04 -3.48 -4.79
N ILE A 302 -10.00 -3.26 -5.59
CA ILE A 302 -9.82 -3.81 -6.94
C ILE A 302 -8.43 -4.46 -7.08
N TYR A 303 -8.27 -5.38 -8.04
CA TYR A 303 -6.95 -5.67 -8.58
C TYR A 303 -6.53 -4.47 -9.44
N GLU A 304 -5.47 -3.77 -9.05
CA GLU A 304 -5.06 -2.51 -9.65
C GLU A 304 -4.72 -2.61 -11.15
N GLN A 305 -4.60 -1.47 -11.82
CA GLN A 305 -4.18 -1.39 -13.21
C GLN A 305 -2.72 -1.87 -13.35
N ASP A 306 -2.34 -2.32 -14.55
CA ASP A 306 -1.00 -2.88 -14.79
C ASP A 306 0.11 -1.88 -14.45
N ILE A 307 -0.11 -0.58 -14.69
CA ILE A 307 0.84 0.49 -14.36
C ILE A 307 1.21 0.52 -12.86
N PHE A 308 0.28 0.17 -11.95
CA PHE A 308 0.60 0.09 -10.52
C PHE A 308 1.69 -0.95 -10.24
N TYR A 309 1.54 -2.15 -10.80
CA TYR A 309 2.50 -3.24 -10.61
C TYR A 309 3.81 -2.95 -11.35
N ASP A 310 3.74 -2.37 -12.54
CA ASP A 310 4.91 -1.92 -13.30
C ASP A 310 5.76 -0.92 -12.51
N LEU A 311 5.12 0.06 -11.87
CA LEU A 311 5.79 1.03 -11.00
C LEU A 311 6.37 0.38 -9.74
N CYS A 312 5.65 -0.56 -9.14
CA CYS A 312 6.16 -1.32 -7.99
C CYS A 312 7.40 -2.15 -8.37
N ASP A 313 7.42 -2.74 -9.58
CA ASP A 313 8.59 -3.44 -10.13
C ASP A 313 9.79 -2.50 -10.33
N GLU A 314 9.55 -1.34 -10.91
CA GLU A 314 10.58 -0.33 -11.22
C GLU A 314 11.16 0.34 -9.97
N LEU A 315 10.34 0.53 -8.96
CA LEU A 315 10.68 1.28 -7.75
C LEU A 315 11.01 0.38 -6.54
N GLY A 316 10.89 -0.93 -6.68
CA GLY A 316 11.23 -1.87 -5.61
C GLY A 316 10.20 -1.95 -4.49
N ILE A 317 8.94 -1.69 -4.76
CA ILE A 317 7.86 -1.84 -3.79
C ILE A 317 7.30 -3.26 -3.87
N CYS A 318 7.54 -4.07 -2.85
CA CYS A 318 6.90 -5.38 -2.72
C CYS A 318 5.38 -5.23 -2.58
N VAL A 319 4.61 -6.11 -3.20
CA VAL A 319 3.16 -6.10 -3.14
C VAL A 319 2.64 -7.33 -2.39
N TRP A 320 1.94 -7.08 -1.29
CA TRP A 320 1.06 -8.05 -0.66
C TRP A 320 -0.31 -7.90 -1.35
N GLN A 321 -0.70 -8.89 -2.16
CA GLN A 321 -1.92 -8.85 -2.95
C GLN A 321 -3.02 -9.67 -2.29
N ASP A 322 -4.06 -9.01 -1.77
CA ASP A 322 -5.27 -9.72 -1.38
C ASP A 322 -6.09 -10.10 -2.62
N PHE A 323 -6.74 -11.25 -2.60
CA PHE A 323 -7.89 -11.50 -3.45
C PHE A 323 -9.08 -10.68 -2.94
N MET A 324 -9.96 -10.25 -3.85
CA MET A 324 -10.98 -9.25 -3.55
C MET A 324 -12.12 -9.82 -2.69
N PHE A 325 -11.82 -10.09 -1.41
CA PHE A 325 -12.72 -10.56 -0.37
C PHE A 325 -12.37 -9.85 0.95
N ALA A 326 -13.35 -9.20 1.60
CA ALA A 326 -13.12 -8.46 2.84
C ALA A 326 -14.35 -8.41 3.74
N CYS A 327 -14.15 -8.56 5.05
CA CYS A 327 -15.10 -8.29 6.14
C CYS A 327 -16.55 -8.74 5.86
N ALA A 328 -16.72 -9.94 5.32
CA ALA A 328 -18.04 -10.47 4.96
C ALA A 328 -18.05 -12.01 4.93
N ALA A 329 -19.23 -12.58 5.07
CA ALA A 329 -19.47 -13.94 4.62
C ALA A 329 -19.71 -13.94 3.10
N TYR A 330 -19.25 -15.00 2.42
CA TYR A 330 -19.43 -15.14 0.97
C TYR A 330 -20.18 -16.46 0.67
N PRO A 331 -20.97 -16.51 -0.43
CA PRO A 331 -21.81 -17.65 -0.74
C PRO A 331 -21.02 -18.81 -1.38
N ALA A 332 -20.03 -19.36 -0.65
CA ALA A 332 -19.23 -20.50 -1.10
C ALA A 332 -20.02 -21.81 -1.23
N PHE A 333 -21.26 -21.83 -0.78
CA PHE A 333 -22.23 -22.92 -1.02
C PHE A 333 -22.86 -22.86 -2.42
N ASP A 334 -22.83 -21.71 -3.10
CA ASP A 334 -23.36 -21.49 -4.44
C ASP A 334 -22.29 -21.88 -5.49
N ASP A 335 -22.53 -22.98 -6.21
CA ASP A 335 -21.55 -23.50 -7.18
C ASP A 335 -21.32 -22.54 -8.38
N PHE A 336 -22.32 -21.74 -8.73
CA PHE A 336 -22.18 -20.72 -9.77
C PHE A 336 -21.25 -19.60 -9.31
N PHE A 337 -21.41 -19.12 -8.09
CA PHE A 337 -20.48 -18.16 -7.47
C PHE A 337 -19.05 -18.72 -7.44
N MET A 338 -18.88 -19.98 -7.00
CA MET A 338 -17.57 -20.63 -6.94
C MET A 338 -16.92 -20.79 -8.30
N ALA A 339 -17.69 -21.14 -9.33
CA ALA A 339 -17.18 -21.25 -10.71
C ALA A 339 -16.76 -19.90 -11.26
N ASN A 340 -17.50 -18.82 -10.96
CA ASN A 340 -17.18 -17.45 -11.35
C ASN A 340 -15.91 -16.94 -10.65
N VAL A 341 -15.76 -17.18 -9.35
CA VAL A 341 -14.56 -16.86 -8.58
C VAL A 341 -13.33 -17.62 -9.10
N ARG A 342 -13.47 -18.89 -9.47
CA ARG A 342 -12.38 -19.67 -10.05
C ARG A 342 -11.74 -18.97 -11.24
N ILE A 343 -12.55 -18.49 -12.18
CA ILE A 343 -12.04 -17.82 -13.39
C ILE A 343 -11.42 -16.47 -13.05
N GLU A 344 -12.03 -15.71 -12.14
CA GLU A 344 -11.47 -14.46 -11.63
C GLU A 344 -10.05 -14.64 -11.06
N VAL A 345 -9.88 -15.64 -10.20
CA VAL A 345 -8.60 -15.96 -9.56
C VAL A 345 -7.56 -16.40 -10.59
N GLU A 346 -7.97 -17.27 -11.55
CA GLU A 346 -7.08 -17.70 -12.64
C GLU A 346 -6.63 -16.53 -13.52
N ASP A 347 -7.53 -15.64 -13.90
CA ASP A 347 -7.24 -14.47 -14.74
C ASP A 347 -6.21 -13.55 -14.05
N ASN A 348 -6.44 -13.21 -12.78
CA ASN A 348 -5.57 -12.30 -12.06
C ASN A 348 -4.22 -12.92 -11.66
N LEU A 349 -4.17 -14.20 -11.27
CA LEU A 349 -2.90 -14.90 -11.09
C LEU A 349 -2.06 -14.91 -12.36
N LYS A 350 -2.64 -15.26 -13.52
CA LYS A 350 -1.92 -15.29 -14.81
C LYS A 350 -1.44 -13.89 -15.21
N ARG A 351 -2.23 -12.85 -14.93
CA ARG A 351 -1.87 -11.47 -15.23
C ARG A 351 -0.68 -11.00 -14.39
N LEU A 352 -0.67 -11.32 -13.09
CA LEU A 352 0.23 -10.67 -12.13
C LEU A 352 1.45 -11.50 -11.71
N ARG A 353 1.45 -12.83 -11.86
CA ARG A 353 2.51 -13.72 -11.37
C ARG A 353 3.92 -13.47 -11.92
N SER A 354 4.04 -12.72 -13.03
CA SER A 354 5.35 -12.40 -13.62
C SER A 354 6.00 -11.15 -13.02
N HIS A 355 5.24 -10.35 -12.26
CA HIS A 355 5.76 -9.15 -11.61
C HIS A 355 6.68 -9.50 -10.44
N PRO A 356 7.94 -9.03 -10.45
CA PRO A 356 8.86 -9.29 -9.34
C PRO A 356 8.42 -8.66 -8.01
N CYS A 357 7.59 -7.64 -8.04
CA CYS A 357 7.06 -7.01 -6.84
C CYS A 357 6.10 -7.91 -6.05
N ILE A 358 5.42 -8.90 -6.64
CA ILE A 358 4.47 -9.76 -5.93
C ILE A 358 5.20 -10.57 -4.85
N ALA A 359 4.89 -10.26 -3.59
CA ALA A 359 5.51 -10.88 -2.42
C ALA A 359 4.62 -11.95 -1.79
N LEU A 360 3.29 -11.72 -1.79
CA LEU A 360 2.32 -12.59 -1.14
C LEU A 360 0.96 -12.52 -1.83
N TRP A 361 0.37 -13.67 -2.06
CA TRP A 361 -1.03 -13.84 -2.37
C TRP A 361 -1.80 -14.09 -1.08
N CYS A 362 -2.77 -13.24 -0.75
CA CYS A 362 -3.57 -13.38 0.45
C CYS A 362 -5.04 -13.66 0.09
N GLY A 363 -5.61 -14.70 0.68
CA GLY A 363 -6.95 -15.17 0.35
C GLY A 363 -8.03 -14.15 0.62
N ASN A 364 -7.95 -13.42 1.75
CA ASN A 364 -8.97 -12.44 2.12
C ASN A 364 -8.50 -11.49 3.23
N ASN A 365 -9.28 -10.41 3.42
CA ASN A 365 -9.18 -9.50 4.55
C ASN A 365 -10.22 -9.84 5.63
N GLU A 366 -9.76 -10.15 6.85
CA GLU A 366 -10.52 -10.22 8.10
C GLU A 366 -11.70 -11.22 8.16
N ILE A 367 -11.81 -12.19 7.25
CA ILE A 367 -12.94 -13.14 7.30
C ILE A 367 -12.81 -14.07 8.50
N GLU A 368 -11.61 -14.49 8.89
CA GLU A 368 -11.40 -15.26 10.11
C GLU A 368 -11.71 -14.47 11.39
N GLN A 369 -11.68 -13.15 11.30
CA GLN A 369 -11.94 -12.22 12.40
C GLN A 369 -13.44 -12.10 12.71
N GLY A 370 -14.08 -13.22 13.08
CA GLY A 370 -15.46 -13.23 13.57
C GLY A 370 -16.53 -13.38 12.50
N TRP A 371 -16.17 -13.69 11.27
CA TRP A 371 -17.13 -13.97 10.18
C TRP A 371 -17.30 -15.45 9.91
N VAL A 372 -16.43 -16.30 10.50
CA VAL A 372 -16.42 -17.74 10.34
C VAL A 372 -16.66 -18.42 11.68
N GLY A 373 -17.47 -19.47 11.67
CA GLY A 373 -17.79 -20.28 12.83
C GLY A 373 -19.30 -20.34 13.13
N ASP A 374 -19.69 -21.35 13.87
CA ASP A 374 -21.09 -21.60 14.21
C ASP A 374 -21.51 -20.86 15.48
N GLU A 375 -20.57 -20.22 16.18
CA GLU A 375 -20.79 -19.65 17.52
C GLU A 375 -21.50 -18.28 17.50
N TRP A 376 -21.46 -17.54 16.37
CA TRP A 376 -21.90 -16.15 16.33
C TRP A 376 -23.35 -15.99 15.87
N ASN A 377 -23.75 -16.69 14.86
CA ASN A 377 -25.12 -16.92 14.43
C ASN A 377 -25.16 -17.86 13.19
N ASP A 378 -26.26 -18.50 12.97
CA ASP A 378 -26.62 -19.40 11.87
C ASP A 378 -26.59 -18.78 10.46
N ARG A 379 -26.27 -17.50 10.34
CA ARG A 379 -26.24 -16.75 9.07
C ARG A 379 -24.83 -16.37 8.61
N GLN A 380 -23.81 -16.81 9.34
CA GLN A 380 -22.41 -16.58 9.02
C GLN A 380 -21.86 -17.68 8.10
N MET A 381 -20.64 -17.49 7.64
CA MET A 381 -19.94 -18.48 6.83
C MET A 381 -19.45 -19.63 7.70
N SER A 382 -19.78 -20.88 7.33
CA SER A 382 -19.22 -22.03 8.03
C SER A 382 -17.71 -22.20 7.73
N TRP A 383 -16.95 -22.84 8.66
CA TRP A 383 -15.56 -23.20 8.41
C TRP A 383 -15.41 -24.12 7.19
N ARG A 384 -16.39 -24.94 6.87
CA ARG A 384 -16.42 -25.77 5.67
C ARG A 384 -16.46 -24.91 4.41
N ASP A 385 -17.31 -23.90 4.36
CA ASP A 385 -17.44 -23.00 3.20
C ASP A 385 -16.24 -22.08 3.08
N TYR A 386 -15.71 -21.59 4.21
CA TYR A 386 -14.46 -20.86 4.25
C TYR A 386 -13.32 -21.69 3.65
N SER A 387 -13.13 -22.91 4.13
CA SER A 387 -12.05 -23.80 3.66
C SER A 387 -12.23 -24.19 2.19
N LYS A 388 -13.48 -24.40 1.72
CA LYS A 388 -13.78 -24.66 0.30
C LYS A 388 -13.29 -23.54 -0.60
N LEU A 389 -13.43 -22.28 -0.16
CA LEU A 389 -13.05 -21.10 -0.93
C LEU A 389 -11.56 -20.76 -0.76
N PHE A 390 -11.07 -20.55 0.47
CA PHE A 390 -9.75 -19.99 0.75
C PHE A 390 -8.66 -21.04 0.92
N ASP A 391 -8.93 -22.14 1.64
CA ASP A 391 -7.90 -23.17 1.87
C ASP A 391 -7.79 -24.16 0.68
N LYS A 392 -8.80 -24.23 -0.20
CA LYS A 392 -8.78 -25.13 -1.37
C LYS A 392 -8.80 -24.40 -2.67
N LEU A 393 -9.91 -23.73 -3.05
CA LEU A 393 -10.05 -23.17 -4.40
C LEU A 393 -8.93 -22.17 -4.72
N ILE A 394 -8.76 -21.14 -3.89
CA ILE A 394 -7.79 -20.08 -4.14
C ILE A 394 -6.36 -20.60 -3.92
N HIS A 395 -6.13 -21.31 -2.81
CA HIS A 395 -4.83 -21.93 -2.52
C HIS A 395 -4.35 -22.83 -3.66
N ASP A 396 -5.18 -23.77 -4.12
CA ASP A 396 -4.80 -24.74 -5.15
C ASP A 396 -4.50 -24.06 -6.49
N LEU A 397 -5.25 -22.98 -6.81
CA LEU A 397 -4.97 -22.16 -7.99
C LEU A 397 -3.66 -21.38 -7.85
N ALA A 398 -3.40 -20.78 -6.70
CA ALA A 398 -2.15 -20.07 -6.43
C ALA A 398 -0.94 -21.01 -6.56
N VAL A 399 -0.97 -22.16 -5.89
CA VAL A 399 0.10 -23.17 -5.97
C VAL A 399 0.27 -23.72 -7.39
N LYS A 400 -0.81 -23.91 -8.14
CA LYS A 400 -0.77 -24.42 -9.51
C LYS A 400 -0.21 -23.42 -10.50
N LEU A 401 -0.62 -22.16 -10.39
CA LEU A 401 -0.32 -21.11 -11.39
C LEU A 401 0.92 -20.29 -11.05
N ASP A 402 1.25 -20.17 -9.76
CA ASP A 402 2.46 -19.52 -9.26
C ASP A 402 3.12 -20.36 -8.15
N PRO A 403 3.69 -21.55 -8.49
CA PRO A 403 4.24 -22.48 -7.51
C PRO A 403 5.47 -21.96 -6.75
N ASP A 404 6.08 -20.88 -7.22
CA ASP A 404 7.21 -20.22 -6.57
C ASP A 404 6.78 -19.03 -5.71
N GLY A 405 5.50 -18.63 -5.78
CA GLY A 405 4.87 -17.59 -4.96
C GLY A 405 4.62 -18.04 -3.51
N ASN A 406 4.18 -17.10 -2.70
CA ASN A 406 3.75 -17.35 -1.32
C ASN A 406 2.22 -17.20 -1.24
N TYR A 407 1.55 -18.06 -0.50
CA TYR A 407 0.12 -17.95 -0.23
C TYR A 407 -0.16 -17.86 1.27
N TRP A 408 -1.12 -17.00 1.66
CA TRP A 408 -1.59 -16.81 3.01
C TRP A 408 -3.13 -16.77 3.01
N PRO A 409 -3.84 -17.57 3.81
CA PRO A 409 -5.29 -17.75 3.60
C PRO A 409 -6.14 -16.56 3.99
N CYS A 410 -5.70 -15.77 4.99
CA CYS A 410 -6.38 -14.59 5.52
C CYS A 410 -5.38 -13.60 6.09
N SER A 411 -5.73 -12.34 6.19
CA SER A 411 -5.03 -11.36 7.00
C SER A 411 -6.05 -10.70 7.94
N PRO A 412 -5.89 -10.83 9.29
CA PRO A 412 -4.87 -11.62 9.98
C PRO A 412 -5.17 -13.13 9.98
N HIS A 413 -4.12 -13.93 10.24
CA HIS A 413 -4.26 -15.38 10.31
C HIS A 413 -3.29 -16.01 11.33
N SER A 414 -3.84 -16.90 12.15
CA SER A 414 -3.08 -17.72 13.10
C SER A 414 -3.09 -19.17 12.64
N PRO A 415 -1.96 -19.71 12.09
CA PRO A 415 -1.92 -21.02 11.44
C PRO A 415 -1.97 -22.21 12.40
N TYR A 416 -1.80 -21.99 13.71
CA TYR A 416 -1.75 -23.01 14.73
C TYR A 416 -2.75 -22.76 15.84
N GLY A 417 -3.26 -23.86 16.44
CA GLY A 417 -4.24 -23.78 17.51
C GLY A 417 -5.64 -23.44 17.01
N ASN A 418 -6.32 -22.56 17.73
CA ASN A 418 -7.64 -22.07 17.36
C ASN A 418 -7.54 -20.92 16.35
N ARG A 419 -7.99 -21.11 15.11
CA ARG A 419 -8.00 -20.08 14.07
C ARG A 419 -8.86 -18.86 14.41
N ALA A 420 -9.80 -19.00 15.37
CA ALA A 420 -10.57 -17.87 15.88
C ALA A 420 -9.71 -16.88 16.70
N GLU A 421 -8.54 -17.31 17.19
CA GLU A 421 -7.54 -16.44 17.82
C GLU A 421 -6.64 -15.79 16.77
N PHE A 422 -7.22 -15.03 15.88
CA PHE A 422 -6.59 -14.48 14.67
C PHE A 422 -5.40 -13.56 14.92
N ASN A 423 -5.27 -12.95 16.08
CA ASN A 423 -4.19 -12.02 16.46
C ASN A 423 -3.18 -12.64 17.45
N GLU A 424 -2.80 -13.88 17.29
CA GLU A 424 -1.85 -14.56 18.17
C GLU A 424 -0.44 -13.93 18.08
N ILE A 425 0.16 -13.63 19.23
CA ILE A 425 1.46 -12.92 19.31
C ILE A 425 2.66 -13.77 18.89
N ARG A 426 2.50 -15.09 18.85
CA ARG A 426 3.59 -16.05 18.61
C ARG A 426 3.82 -16.34 17.14
N TRP A 427 2.85 -16.15 16.26
CA TRP A 427 2.92 -16.48 14.83
C TRP A 427 1.90 -15.73 13.98
N GLY A 428 2.10 -15.76 12.67
CA GLY A 428 1.24 -15.09 11.72
C GLY A 428 1.41 -13.57 11.70
N ASP A 429 0.42 -12.94 11.13
CA ASP A 429 0.26 -11.47 11.08
C ASP A 429 -0.91 -11.04 11.98
N ALA A 430 -1.02 -9.74 12.25
CA ALA A 430 -2.01 -9.20 13.18
C ALA A 430 -2.61 -7.88 12.69
N HIS A 431 -3.92 -7.70 12.95
CA HIS A 431 -4.65 -6.45 12.83
C HIS A 431 -4.93 -5.89 14.22
N LEU A 432 -4.31 -4.76 14.57
CA LEU A 432 -4.26 -4.25 15.93
C LEU A 432 -5.04 -2.93 16.06
N TRP A 433 -6.33 -3.07 16.30
CA TRP A 433 -7.28 -1.97 16.42
C TRP A 433 -7.60 -1.57 17.86
N ASN A 434 -6.83 -2.05 18.83
CA ASN A 434 -7.05 -1.80 20.26
C ASN A 434 -7.01 -0.31 20.61
N VAL A 435 -6.16 0.47 19.97
CA VAL A 435 -6.11 1.91 20.18
C VAL A 435 -7.31 2.59 19.51
N TRP A 436 -7.52 2.41 18.21
CA TRP A 436 -8.58 3.12 17.50
C TRP A 436 -9.99 2.70 17.92
N HIS A 437 -10.30 1.39 17.85
CA HIS A 437 -11.60 0.86 18.21
C HIS A 437 -11.72 0.55 19.70
N GLY A 438 -10.67 0.01 20.29
CA GLY A 438 -10.63 -0.38 21.71
C GLY A 438 -10.40 0.77 22.68
N LYS A 439 -10.02 1.97 22.19
CA LYS A 439 -9.76 3.18 22.99
C LYS A 439 -8.62 3.01 24.02
N GLU A 440 -7.71 2.08 23.77
CA GLU A 440 -6.50 1.93 24.56
C GLU A 440 -5.57 3.14 24.36
N PRO A 441 -4.78 3.55 25.36
CA PRO A 441 -3.81 4.64 25.22
C PRO A 441 -2.71 4.27 24.20
N PHE A 442 -1.98 5.25 23.64
CA PHE A 442 -0.91 4.98 22.67
C PHE A 442 0.20 4.08 23.26
N GLU A 443 0.42 4.15 24.56
CA GLU A 443 1.38 3.30 25.29
C GLU A 443 1.04 1.81 25.21
N TRP A 444 -0.23 1.46 24.96
CA TRP A 444 -0.66 0.07 24.72
C TRP A 444 0.15 -0.59 23.60
N TYR A 445 0.47 0.14 22.54
CA TYR A 445 1.28 -0.41 21.45
C TYR A 445 2.64 -0.92 21.92
N ARG A 446 3.20 -0.38 23.02
CA ARG A 446 4.45 -0.87 23.61
C ARG A 446 4.32 -2.24 24.27
N THR A 447 3.12 -2.74 24.46
CA THR A 447 2.83 -4.11 24.94
C THR A 447 2.61 -5.10 23.81
N ALA A 448 2.37 -4.62 22.60
CA ALA A 448 2.06 -5.42 21.42
C ALA A 448 3.32 -6.05 20.81
N MET A 449 3.51 -7.35 21.04
CA MET A 449 4.75 -8.08 20.71
C MET A 449 4.54 -9.06 19.54
N HIS A 450 3.68 -8.71 18.57
CA HIS A 450 3.34 -9.54 17.41
C HIS A 450 4.50 -9.70 16.43
N ARG A 451 4.40 -10.72 15.57
CA ARG A 451 5.45 -11.08 14.61
C ARG A 451 5.45 -10.17 13.38
N PHE A 452 4.26 -9.69 13.01
CA PHE A 452 4.02 -8.79 11.89
C PHE A 452 2.69 -8.05 12.13
N ALA A 453 2.67 -6.74 12.01
CA ALA A 453 1.46 -5.94 12.10
C ALA A 453 1.04 -5.50 10.70
N SER A 454 0.07 -6.20 10.13
CA SER A 454 -0.43 -5.97 8.77
C SER A 454 -1.52 -4.91 8.69
N GLU A 455 -2.22 -4.62 9.82
CA GLU A 455 -3.08 -3.46 9.98
C GLU A 455 -3.03 -2.90 11.41
N PHE A 456 -2.99 -1.60 11.50
CA PHE A 456 -3.16 -0.74 12.68
C PHE A 456 -3.24 0.69 12.18
N GLY A 457 -3.91 1.58 12.89
CA GLY A 457 -4.03 2.94 12.37
C GLY A 457 -4.70 3.90 13.35
N PHE A 458 -4.65 5.18 12.99
CA PHE A 458 -5.32 6.28 13.66
C PHE A 458 -5.80 7.29 12.62
N GLN A 459 -6.98 7.92 12.83
CA GLN A 459 -7.50 8.89 11.87
C GLN A 459 -6.98 10.32 12.12
N SER A 460 -7.00 11.11 11.05
CA SER A 460 -6.98 12.57 11.12
C SER A 460 -7.88 13.18 10.06
N PHE A 461 -8.17 14.46 10.21
CA PHE A 461 -8.74 15.24 9.12
C PHE A 461 -7.68 15.41 8.00
N PRO A 462 -8.12 15.57 6.72
CA PRO A 462 -7.21 15.86 5.62
C PRO A 462 -6.63 17.27 5.73
N GLU A 463 -5.75 17.62 4.82
CA GLU A 463 -5.17 18.97 4.71
C GLU A 463 -6.26 20.04 4.69
N PRO A 464 -6.08 21.20 5.38
CA PRO A 464 -7.05 22.29 5.38
C PRO A 464 -7.47 22.74 3.98
N GLN A 465 -6.56 22.71 3.01
CA GLN A 465 -6.90 23.02 1.61
C GLN A 465 -7.89 22.04 1.02
N THR A 466 -7.81 20.76 1.37
CA THR A 466 -8.76 19.72 0.97
C THR A 466 -10.12 19.95 1.63
N VAL A 467 -10.13 20.24 2.93
CA VAL A 467 -11.37 20.56 3.68
C VAL A 467 -12.05 21.80 3.10
N ASN A 468 -11.29 22.83 2.78
CA ASN A 468 -11.81 24.06 2.16
C ASN A 468 -12.42 23.80 0.77
N GLY A 469 -12.02 22.73 0.08
CA GLY A 469 -12.54 22.36 -1.23
C GLY A 469 -13.99 21.84 -1.19
N TYR A 470 -14.44 21.28 -0.06
CA TYR A 470 -15.80 20.76 0.10
C TYR A 470 -16.64 21.46 1.17
N THR A 471 -16.11 22.47 1.89
CA THR A 471 -16.82 23.23 2.93
C THR A 471 -16.96 24.69 2.55
N LYS A 472 -18.08 25.29 2.97
CA LYS A 472 -18.27 26.74 3.06
C LYS A 472 -17.80 27.22 4.45
N THR A 473 -17.66 28.53 4.63
CA THR A 473 -17.29 29.10 5.95
C THR A 473 -18.26 28.69 7.06
N SER A 474 -19.56 28.61 6.75
CA SER A 474 -20.60 28.15 7.67
C SER A 474 -20.47 26.69 8.11
N ASP A 475 -19.77 25.86 7.32
CA ASP A 475 -19.60 24.42 7.57
C ASP A 475 -18.30 24.11 8.36
N ARG A 476 -17.50 25.14 8.67
CA ARG A 476 -16.21 24.99 9.36
C ARG A 476 -16.37 24.75 10.84
N ASN A 477 -16.98 23.61 11.13
CA ASN A 477 -17.14 23.03 12.46
C ASN A 477 -17.15 21.52 12.29
N ILE A 478 -16.35 20.79 13.09
CA ILE A 478 -16.21 19.32 12.99
C ILE A 478 -17.54 18.57 13.19
N THR A 479 -18.55 19.21 13.76
CA THR A 479 -19.91 18.67 13.95
C THR A 479 -20.92 19.23 12.93
N SER A 480 -20.48 19.94 11.90
CA SER A 480 -21.37 20.34 10.81
C SER A 480 -21.78 19.14 9.96
N TYR A 481 -22.96 19.22 9.35
CA TYR A 481 -23.47 18.14 8.48
C TYR A 481 -22.47 17.75 7.39
N VAL A 482 -21.81 18.74 6.76
CA VAL A 482 -20.82 18.48 5.70
C VAL A 482 -19.59 17.76 6.26
N MET A 483 -19.07 18.19 7.41
CA MET A 483 -17.91 17.55 8.03
C MET A 483 -18.22 16.13 8.52
N GLU A 484 -19.41 15.90 9.08
CA GLU A 484 -19.90 14.56 9.46
C GLU A 484 -20.15 13.68 8.24
N HIS A 485 -20.62 14.23 7.12
CA HIS A 485 -20.75 13.49 5.86
C HIS A 485 -19.41 13.01 5.33
N HIS A 486 -18.34 13.81 5.46
CA HIS A 486 -16.97 13.47 5.12
C HIS A 486 -16.22 12.74 6.25
N GLN A 487 -16.95 12.17 7.23
CA GLN A 487 -16.48 11.21 8.23
C GLN A 487 -17.34 9.95 8.14
N ARG A 488 -16.75 8.87 7.63
CA ARG A 488 -17.51 7.63 7.38
C ARG A 488 -17.43 6.62 8.51
N SER A 489 -16.49 6.78 9.45
CA SER A 489 -16.44 6.00 10.67
C SER A 489 -17.41 6.55 11.70
N GLY A 490 -18.31 5.71 12.20
CA GLY A 490 -19.34 6.14 13.17
C GLY A 490 -18.81 6.67 14.49
N ILE A 491 -17.54 6.41 14.80
CA ILE A 491 -16.86 6.89 16.03
C ILE A 491 -15.75 7.92 15.74
N GLY A 492 -15.50 8.24 14.45
CA GLY A 492 -14.28 8.90 14.00
C GLY A 492 -14.01 10.25 14.66
N ASN A 493 -14.94 11.22 14.52
CA ASN A 493 -14.75 12.54 15.11
C ASN A 493 -14.62 12.50 16.64
N THR A 494 -15.44 11.67 17.30
CA THR A 494 -15.39 11.51 18.76
C THR A 494 -14.04 10.92 19.20
N THR A 495 -13.54 9.90 18.51
CA THR A 495 -12.26 9.28 18.84
C THR A 495 -11.11 10.25 18.63
N ILE A 496 -11.05 10.97 17.50
CA ILE A 496 -10.03 12.00 17.25
C ILE A 496 -10.02 13.02 18.40
N MET A 497 -11.19 13.56 18.76
CA MET A 497 -11.27 14.59 19.82
C MET A 497 -10.92 14.06 21.20
N THR A 498 -11.30 12.82 21.52
CA THR A 498 -10.96 12.19 22.80
C THR A 498 -9.44 12.12 23.00
N TYR A 499 -8.71 11.60 22.00
CA TYR A 499 -7.25 11.54 22.08
C TYR A 499 -6.59 12.91 21.93
N MET A 500 -7.20 13.85 21.18
CA MET A 500 -6.69 15.21 21.09
C MET A 500 -6.71 15.90 22.46
N LEU A 501 -7.79 15.80 23.22
CA LEU A 501 -7.90 16.33 24.57
C LEU A 501 -6.98 15.61 25.57
N ASP A 502 -6.65 14.35 25.30
CA ASP A 502 -5.70 13.61 26.12
C ASP A 502 -4.23 14.05 25.87
N TRP A 503 -3.86 14.39 24.64
CA TRP A 503 -2.49 14.67 24.22
C TRP A 503 -2.15 16.15 24.09
N PHE A 504 -3.10 16.98 23.62
CA PHE A 504 -2.87 18.39 23.31
C PHE A 504 -3.78 19.32 24.10
N ARG A 505 -3.39 20.58 24.16
CA ARG A 505 -4.31 21.66 24.59
C ARG A 505 -5.39 21.82 23.52
N LEU A 506 -6.57 22.28 23.92
CA LEU A 506 -7.67 22.50 22.98
C LEU A 506 -7.23 23.48 21.88
N PRO A 507 -7.33 23.13 20.61
CA PRO A 507 -7.00 24.02 19.51
C PRO A 507 -7.83 25.31 19.51
N SER A 508 -7.21 26.42 19.08
CA SER A 508 -7.82 27.76 19.13
C SER A 508 -8.97 27.96 18.14
N ASP A 509 -8.94 27.23 17.03
CA ASP A 509 -9.94 27.35 15.95
C ASP A 509 -10.06 26.06 15.13
N PHE A 510 -10.94 26.10 14.13
CA PHE A 510 -11.22 24.96 13.26
C PHE A 510 -9.97 24.50 12.48
N GLU A 511 -9.21 25.43 11.88
CA GLU A 511 -8.03 25.09 11.10
C GLU A 511 -6.95 24.45 11.97
N MET A 512 -6.72 25.00 13.16
CA MET A 512 -5.79 24.43 14.13
C MET A 512 -6.23 23.05 14.64
N THR A 513 -7.54 22.79 14.70
CA THR A 513 -8.07 21.44 14.98
C THR A 513 -7.69 20.44 13.91
N LEU A 514 -7.75 20.83 12.63
CA LEU A 514 -7.35 19.95 11.52
C LEU A 514 -5.84 19.63 11.62
N TRP A 515 -4.99 20.64 11.80
CA TRP A 515 -3.55 20.46 11.94
C TRP A 515 -3.17 19.61 13.17
N ALA A 516 -3.74 19.89 14.32
CA ALA A 516 -3.47 19.12 15.54
C ALA A 516 -3.88 17.64 15.39
N SER A 517 -4.98 17.35 14.65
CA SER A 517 -5.38 15.97 14.38
C SER A 517 -4.36 15.21 13.54
N GLN A 518 -3.71 15.86 12.59
CA GLN A 518 -2.65 15.23 11.77
C GLN A 518 -1.39 14.94 12.59
N ILE A 519 -1.00 15.86 13.47
CA ILE A 519 0.13 15.64 14.39
C ILE A 519 -0.19 14.47 15.33
N LEU A 520 -1.42 14.39 15.84
CA LEU A 520 -1.90 13.30 16.70
C LEU A 520 -1.82 11.95 16.02
N GLN A 521 -2.31 11.85 14.78
CA GLN A 521 -2.22 10.65 13.94
C GLN A 521 -0.76 10.21 13.76
N GLY A 522 0.11 11.14 13.37
CA GLY A 522 1.53 10.89 13.19
C GLY A 522 2.22 10.42 14.47
N LEU A 523 1.85 10.99 15.62
CA LEU A 523 2.38 10.62 16.93
C LEU A 523 1.96 9.20 17.34
N ALA A 524 0.68 8.83 17.13
CA ALA A 524 0.20 7.47 17.38
C ALA A 524 1.00 6.43 16.60
N MET A 525 1.25 6.68 15.30
CA MET A 525 2.01 5.78 14.44
C MET A 525 3.50 5.76 14.79
N LYS A 526 4.07 6.88 15.23
CA LYS A 526 5.46 6.93 15.73
C LYS A 526 5.65 6.01 16.94
N TYR A 527 4.77 6.11 17.94
CA TYR A 527 4.82 5.23 19.12
C TYR A 527 4.83 3.76 18.75
N THR A 528 3.98 3.40 17.81
CA THR A 528 3.75 2.04 17.33
C THR A 528 4.94 1.48 16.54
N ILE A 529 5.33 2.18 15.49
CA ILE A 529 6.31 1.66 14.52
C ILE A 529 7.72 1.66 15.10
N GLU A 530 8.09 2.70 15.85
CA GLU A 530 9.38 2.70 16.55
C GLU A 530 9.47 1.55 17.56
N HIS A 531 8.38 1.21 18.27
CA HIS A 531 8.36 0.06 19.16
C HIS A 531 8.66 -1.24 18.40
N TRP A 532 7.97 -1.50 17.29
CA TRP A 532 8.19 -2.75 16.55
C TRP A 532 9.55 -2.78 15.86
N ARG A 533 10.06 -1.66 15.40
CA ARG A 533 11.42 -1.58 14.88
C ARG A 533 12.47 -1.86 15.94
N ARG A 534 12.27 -1.42 17.20
CA ARG A 534 13.11 -1.80 18.34
C ARG A 534 13.03 -3.30 18.66
N ASN A 535 11.97 -3.97 18.28
CA ASN A 535 11.80 -5.41 18.53
C ASN A 535 12.34 -6.31 17.40
N MET A 536 13.07 -5.78 16.41
CA MET A 536 13.76 -6.60 15.44
C MET A 536 14.78 -7.53 16.12
N PRO A 537 14.86 -8.83 15.73
CA PRO A 537 14.16 -9.50 14.63
C PRO A 537 12.87 -10.25 15.04
N ARG A 538 12.29 -9.99 16.21
CA ARG A 538 11.02 -10.61 16.63
C ARG A 538 9.86 -10.17 15.72
N THR A 539 9.64 -8.86 15.60
CA THR A 539 8.73 -8.25 14.67
C THR A 539 9.48 -7.90 13.39
N MET A 540 8.96 -8.31 12.23
CA MET A 540 9.64 -8.11 10.95
C MET A 540 8.79 -7.44 9.88
N GLY A 541 7.77 -6.68 10.28
CA GLY A 541 7.03 -5.83 9.35
C GLY A 541 5.87 -5.07 10.00
N THR A 542 5.58 -3.94 9.40
CA THR A 542 4.48 -3.05 9.75
C THR A 542 3.89 -2.43 8.50
N LEU A 543 2.57 -2.61 8.30
CA LEU A 543 1.81 -1.99 7.22
C LEU A 543 0.65 -1.22 7.84
N TYR A 544 0.81 0.09 8.02
CA TYR A 544 -0.25 0.86 8.67
C TYR A 544 -1.47 1.02 7.75
N TRP A 545 -2.63 1.10 8.32
CA TRP A 545 -3.88 1.48 7.67
C TRP A 545 -4.00 3.01 7.73
N GLN A 546 -3.93 3.79 6.63
CA GLN A 546 -3.76 3.37 5.23
C GLN A 546 -2.90 4.39 4.45
N HIS A 547 -2.52 4.07 3.21
CA HIS A 547 -1.64 4.92 2.40
C HIS A 547 -2.38 6.15 1.85
N ASN A 548 -3.50 5.93 1.16
CA ASN A 548 -4.22 6.89 0.33
C ASN A 548 -5.72 6.93 0.62
N ASP A 549 -6.42 7.91 0.04
CA ASP A 549 -7.87 8.05 0.05
C ASP A 549 -8.46 7.89 -1.36
N CYS A 550 -9.76 7.53 -1.44
CA CYS A 550 -10.51 7.46 -2.71
C CYS A 550 -11.46 8.63 -2.95
N TRP A 551 -11.62 9.51 -1.97
CA TRP A 551 -12.38 10.75 -2.01
C TRP A 551 -11.95 11.66 -0.84
N PRO A 552 -12.30 12.97 -0.81
CA PRO A 552 -11.96 13.83 0.31
C PRO A 552 -12.66 13.41 1.60
N VAL A 553 -11.94 13.00 2.64
CA VAL A 553 -12.52 12.38 3.84
C VAL A 553 -11.58 12.47 5.05
N ALA A 554 -12.13 12.51 6.25
CA ALA A 554 -11.37 12.20 7.47
C ALA A 554 -11.14 10.69 7.54
N SER A 555 -9.88 10.27 7.59
CA SER A 555 -9.51 8.86 7.47
C SER A 555 -8.16 8.55 8.12
N TRP A 556 -7.75 7.29 8.03
CA TRP A 556 -6.44 6.81 8.47
C TRP A 556 -5.32 7.07 7.44
N SER A 557 -5.64 7.63 6.27
CA SER A 557 -4.66 7.84 5.21
C SER A 557 -3.49 8.71 5.65
N SER A 558 -2.31 8.44 5.09
CA SER A 558 -1.13 9.30 5.23
C SER A 558 -1.03 10.35 4.10
N ILE A 559 -1.71 10.10 2.99
CA ILE A 559 -1.83 11.00 1.84
C ILE A 559 -3.31 11.23 1.59
N ASP A 560 -3.74 12.48 1.52
CA ASP A 560 -5.13 12.82 1.26
C ASP A 560 -5.52 12.61 -0.23
N TYR A 561 -6.81 12.66 -0.52
CA TYR A 561 -7.35 12.44 -1.87
C TYR A 561 -6.72 13.34 -2.96
N HIS A 562 -6.29 14.54 -2.61
CA HIS A 562 -5.61 15.44 -3.54
C HIS A 562 -4.09 15.26 -3.57
N HIS A 563 -3.61 14.10 -3.13
CA HIS A 563 -2.20 13.71 -3.09
C HIS A 563 -1.34 14.65 -2.22
N ARG A 564 -1.92 15.24 -1.15
CA ARG A 564 -1.15 16.00 -0.17
C ARG A 564 -0.70 15.09 0.95
N TRP A 565 0.56 15.21 1.29
CA TRP A 565 1.11 14.49 2.44
C TRP A 565 0.57 15.08 3.74
N LYS A 566 -0.10 14.25 4.53
CA LYS A 566 -0.46 14.57 5.91
C LYS A 566 0.77 14.42 6.82
N ALA A 567 0.71 14.93 8.05
CA ALA A 567 1.82 14.81 9.00
C ALA A 567 2.33 13.37 9.15
N LEU A 568 1.45 12.38 9.12
CA LEU A 568 1.81 10.97 9.18
C LEU A 568 2.81 10.58 8.10
N HIS A 569 2.67 11.05 6.86
CA HIS A 569 3.55 10.64 5.76
C HIS A 569 4.99 11.17 5.94
N TYR A 570 5.13 12.41 6.44
CA TYR A 570 6.44 12.97 6.80
C TYR A 570 7.08 12.24 8.00
N LEU A 571 6.27 11.86 8.99
CA LEU A 571 6.78 11.05 10.10
C LEU A 571 7.13 9.63 9.63
N ALA A 572 6.38 9.06 8.66
CA ALA A 572 6.70 7.77 8.05
C ALA A 572 8.10 7.78 7.40
N LYS A 573 8.43 8.83 6.68
CA LYS A 573 9.78 9.01 6.14
C LYS A 573 10.87 8.89 7.23
N ARG A 574 10.59 9.37 8.45
CA ARG A 574 11.52 9.30 9.59
C ARG A 574 11.53 7.92 10.25
N PHE A 575 10.39 7.40 10.69
CA PHE A 575 10.38 6.12 11.41
C PHE A 575 10.65 4.90 10.50
N TYR A 576 10.58 5.05 9.16
CA TYR A 576 11.01 4.05 8.18
C TYR A 576 12.41 4.31 7.61
N ALA A 577 13.15 5.30 8.13
CA ALA A 577 14.52 5.52 7.73
C ALA A 577 15.38 4.23 7.88
N PRO A 578 16.34 3.96 6.98
CA PRO A 578 17.18 2.76 7.06
C PRO A 578 17.97 2.65 8.37
N LEU A 579 18.39 3.77 8.91
CA LEU A 579 18.96 3.91 10.25
C LEU A 579 18.00 4.76 11.08
N LEU A 580 17.57 4.24 12.22
CA LEU A 580 16.62 4.91 13.11
C LEU A 580 17.17 5.00 14.52
N VAL A 581 17.36 6.21 15.04
CA VAL A 581 17.52 6.44 16.47
C VAL A 581 16.16 6.61 17.14
N SER A 582 15.93 5.98 18.28
CA SER A 582 14.68 6.12 19.03
C SER A 582 14.91 6.07 20.53
N GLY A 583 14.15 6.86 21.29
CA GLY A 583 14.17 6.88 22.74
C GLY A 583 12.90 6.30 23.35
N VAL A 584 13.03 5.68 24.52
CA VAL A 584 11.90 5.22 25.34
C VAL A 584 12.04 5.83 26.72
N GLU A 585 11.11 6.72 27.05
CA GLU A 585 11.07 7.37 28.35
C GLU A 585 10.50 6.46 29.46
N ASP A 586 11.05 6.58 30.65
CA ASP A 586 10.46 6.13 31.89
C ASP A 586 10.38 7.33 32.83
N SER A 587 9.20 7.96 32.88
CA SER A 587 8.97 9.17 33.70
C SER A 587 9.09 8.90 35.21
N SER A 588 8.86 7.66 35.66
CA SER A 588 8.96 7.29 37.08
C SER A 588 10.41 7.23 37.54
N LYS A 589 11.33 6.83 36.67
CA LYS A 589 12.75 6.71 36.94
C LYS A 589 13.56 7.92 36.47
N GLY A 590 12.97 8.77 35.63
CA GLY A 590 13.70 9.85 34.97
C GLY A 590 14.76 9.34 34.00
N THR A 591 14.44 8.34 33.18
CA THR A 591 15.41 7.73 32.30
C THR A 591 14.87 7.70 30.83
N VAL A 592 15.82 7.68 29.88
CA VAL A 592 15.53 7.42 28.48
C VAL A 592 16.42 6.28 27.99
N GLU A 593 15.80 5.15 27.59
CA GLU A 593 16.53 4.10 26.88
C GLU A 593 16.73 4.53 25.42
N VAL A 594 17.97 4.46 24.94
CA VAL A 594 18.30 4.86 23.56
C VAL A 594 18.62 3.63 22.71
N HIS A 595 17.97 3.57 21.57
CA HIS A 595 18.09 2.48 20.61
C HIS A 595 18.50 3.00 19.25
N VAL A 596 19.26 2.20 18.50
CA VAL A 596 19.56 2.38 17.10
C VAL A 596 19.16 1.12 16.36
N THR A 597 18.25 1.27 15.42
CA THR A 597 17.77 0.18 14.54
C THR A 597 18.35 0.35 13.13
N SER A 598 18.90 -0.72 12.56
CA SER A 598 19.50 -0.71 11.23
C SER A 598 18.79 -1.71 10.32
N ASP A 599 18.47 -1.28 9.10
CA ASP A 599 18.03 -2.14 7.98
C ASP A 599 19.20 -2.46 7.04
N LEU A 600 20.38 -1.86 7.24
CA LEU A 600 21.53 -2.05 6.36
C LEU A 600 22.00 -3.51 6.35
N ALA A 601 22.51 -3.95 5.20
CA ALA A 601 23.05 -5.30 5.03
C ALA A 601 24.44 -5.44 5.67
N GLU A 602 25.15 -4.33 5.85
CA GLU A 602 26.51 -4.28 6.39
C GLU A 602 26.55 -3.46 7.68
N LYS A 603 27.55 -3.73 8.51
CA LYS A 603 27.81 -2.92 9.69
C LYS A 603 28.36 -1.55 9.29
N CYS A 604 28.00 -0.53 10.03
CA CYS A 604 28.60 0.79 9.91
C CYS A 604 28.95 1.36 11.31
N THR A 605 29.69 2.46 11.31
CA THR A 605 30.01 3.22 12.52
C THR A 605 29.30 4.58 12.44
N GLY A 606 28.70 4.99 13.53
CA GLY A 606 28.06 6.29 13.64
C GLY A 606 28.43 7.00 14.95
N GLU A 607 28.05 8.26 15.02
CA GLU A 607 28.10 9.04 16.25
C GLU A 607 26.66 9.29 16.72
N LEU A 608 26.36 8.82 17.92
CA LEU A 608 25.11 9.10 18.62
C LEU A 608 25.35 10.28 19.55
N SER A 609 24.64 11.38 19.31
CA SER A 609 24.65 12.55 20.17
C SER A 609 23.29 12.75 20.84
N TRP A 610 23.32 13.35 22.02
CA TRP A 610 22.11 13.77 22.73
C TRP A 610 22.28 15.14 23.37
N GLU A 611 21.17 15.84 23.45
CA GLU A 611 21.07 17.15 24.07
C GLU A 611 19.82 17.19 24.93
N VAL A 612 19.99 17.52 26.20
CA VAL A 612 18.88 17.71 27.15
C VAL A 612 18.75 19.20 27.42
N MET A 613 17.53 19.70 27.20
CA MET A 613 17.24 21.11 27.40
C MET A 613 15.90 21.32 28.10
N THR A 614 15.70 22.52 28.61
CA THR A 614 14.40 22.97 29.11
C THR A 614 13.50 23.42 27.95
N VAL A 615 12.18 23.54 28.22
CA VAL A 615 11.21 24.10 27.25
C VAL A 615 11.56 25.54 26.85
N THR A 616 12.40 26.25 27.61
CA THR A 616 12.90 27.59 27.27
C THR A 616 14.12 27.57 26.34
N GLY A 617 14.63 26.38 25.99
CA GLY A 617 15.83 26.23 25.15
C GLY A 617 17.15 26.24 25.89
N LYS A 618 17.18 26.31 27.23
CA LYS A 618 18.40 26.22 28.02
C LYS A 618 18.97 24.79 27.95
N VAL A 619 20.16 24.63 27.41
CA VAL A 619 20.89 23.36 27.38
C VAL A 619 21.38 23.02 28.79
N LEU A 620 21.05 21.82 29.24
CA LEU A 620 21.44 21.28 30.58
C LEU A 620 22.55 20.26 30.46
N LEU A 621 22.44 19.35 29.47
CA LEU A 621 23.44 18.33 29.19
C LEU A 621 23.60 18.21 27.68
N LYS A 622 24.83 18.00 27.23
CA LYS A 622 25.15 17.69 25.83
C LYS A 622 26.36 16.76 25.82
N ASP A 623 26.22 15.64 25.09
CA ASP A 623 27.30 14.68 24.97
C ASP A 623 27.11 13.83 23.70
N SER A 624 28.12 13.08 23.30
CA SER A 624 28.09 12.16 22.18
C SER A 624 28.95 10.94 22.40
N LYS A 625 28.71 9.89 21.63
CA LYS A 625 29.56 8.71 21.61
C LYS A 625 29.58 8.05 20.25
N LYS A 626 30.74 7.50 19.88
CA LYS A 626 30.86 6.61 18.72
C LYS A 626 30.22 5.27 19.05
N ILE A 627 29.48 4.72 18.12
CA ILE A 627 28.80 3.42 18.23
C ILE A 627 29.06 2.57 16.98
N GLU A 628 29.19 1.27 17.18
CA GLU A 628 29.06 0.31 16.08
C GLU A 628 27.58 -0.03 15.89
N ILE A 629 27.14 -0.05 14.64
CA ILE A 629 25.76 -0.33 14.25
C ILE A 629 25.76 -1.64 13.48
N PRO A 630 25.35 -2.75 14.12
CA PRO A 630 25.27 -4.05 13.47
C PRO A 630 24.16 -4.07 12.40
N PRO A 631 24.28 -4.90 11.33
CA PRO A 631 23.29 -4.98 10.28
C PRO A 631 21.98 -5.65 10.73
N ALA A 632 20.89 -5.27 10.11
CA ALA A 632 19.58 -5.91 10.14
C ALA A 632 19.05 -6.22 11.58
N ARG A 633 19.23 -5.29 12.51
CA ARG A 633 18.76 -5.44 13.90
C ARG A 633 18.61 -4.13 14.65
N ASN A 634 17.97 -4.22 15.80
CA ASN A 634 17.99 -3.19 16.80
C ASN A 634 19.14 -3.40 17.81
N THR A 635 19.76 -2.30 18.24
CA THR A 635 20.79 -2.25 19.29
C THR A 635 20.40 -1.24 20.36
N ARG A 636 20.24 -1.68 21.60
CA ARG A 636 20.15 -0.77 22.75
C ARG A 636 21.52 -0.18 23.00
N THR A 637 21.68 1.11 22.81
CA THR A 637 22.98 1.78 22.92
C THR A 637 23.28 2.28 24.31
N GLY A 638 22.29 2.40 25.20
CA GLY A 638 22.44 2.82 26.60
C GLY A 638 21.16 3.37 27.17
N THR A 639 21.28 3.91 28.36
CA THR A 639 20.23 4.61 29.10
C THR A 639 20.77 5.94 29.59
N LEU A 640 20.09 7.03 29.26
CA LEU A 640 20.34 8.35 29.84
C LEU A 640 19.63 8.43 31.20
N SER A 641 20.36 8.73 32.25
CA SER A 641 19.80 8.93 33.61
C SER A 641 19.67 10.43 33.85
N LEU A 642 18.45 10.92 33.95
CA LEU A 642 18.08 12.34 34.08
C LEU A 642 17.29 12.60 35.37
N SER A 643 17.40 11.70 36.34
CA SER A 643 16.69 11.83 37.63
C SER A 643 17.08 13.10 38.40
N GLY A 644 18.35 13.54 38.29
CA GLY A 644 18.84 14.78 38.89
C GLY A 644 18.22 16.01 38.23
N GLU A 645 18.22 16.07 36.89
CA GLU A 645 17.62 17.14 36.08
C GLU A 645 16.12 17.19 36.30
N MET A 646 15.46 16.02 36.33
CA MET A 646 14.03 15.91 36.58
C MET A 646 13.64 16.40 37.98
N LYS A 647 14.43 16.08 38.98
CA LYS A 647 14.20 16.59 40.34
C LYS A 647 14.40 18.12 40.43
N LYS A 648 15.35 18.68 39.68
CA LYS A 648 15.69 20.10 39.69
C LYS A 648 14.74 20.96 38.85
N TYR A 649 14.37 20.51 37.65
CA TYR A 649 13.61 21.30 36.69
C TYR A 649 12.16 20.82 36.50
N GLY A 650 11.85 19.58 36.91
CA GLY A 650 10.55 18.95 36.73
C GLY A 650 10.42 18.26 35.36
N ALA A 651 9.60 17.21 35.30
CA ALA A 651 9.35 16.42 34.08
C ALA A 651 8.74 17.26 32.94
N ARG A 652 7.96 18.30 33.30
CA ARG A 652 7.26 19.18 32.33
C ARG A 652 8.19 20.13 31.59
N ASP A 653 9.39 20.36 32.12
CA ASP A 653 10.36 21.30 31.56
C ASP A 653 11.51 20.62 30.82
N LEU A 654 11.55 19.28 30.78
CA LEU A 654 12.65 18.54 30.17
C LEU A 654 12.30 18.05 28.76
N MET A 655 13.23 18.29 27.83
CA MET A 655 13.24 17.80 26.46
C MET A 655 14.53 17.06 26.17
N VAL A 656 14.44 15.90 25.54
CA VAL A 656 15.61 15.11 25.10
C VAL A 656 15.63 15.00 23.60
N TRP A 657 16.73 15.43 23.00
CA TRP A 657 17.00 15.38 21.58
C TRP A 657 18.06 14.31 21.33
N LEU A 658 17.79 13.41 20.41
CA LEU A 658 18.72 12.36 19.97
C LEU A 658 19.02 12.58 18.50
N GLU A 659 20.29 12.44 18.12
CA GLU A 659 20.72 12.56 16.74
C GLU A 659 21.77 11.48 16.43
N LEU A 660 21.62 10.82 15.30
CA LEU A 660 22.56 9.85 14.77
C LEU A 660 23.18 10.40 13.50
N THR A 661 24.51 10.49 13.47
CA THR A 661 25.29 10.84 12.28
C THR A 661 26.12 9.64 11.81
N VAL A 662 26.23 9.50 10.49
CA VAL A 662 27.11 8.51 9.84
C VAL A 662 27.90 9.28 8.77
N ASP A 663 29.19 9.06 8.72
CA ASP A 663 30.13 9.78 7.83
C ASP A 663 29.98 11.31 7.91
N GLY A 664 29.70 11.82 9.11
CA GLY A 664 29.52 13.26 9.37
C GLY A 664 28.19 13.85 8.90
N ALA A 665 27.28 13.05 8.34
CA ALA A 665 25.97 13.49 7.91
C ALA A 665 24.88 13.01 8.90
N PRO A 666 23.89 13.84 9.29
CA PRO A 666 22.75 13.41 10.10
C PRO A 666 21.87 12.45 9.29
N VAL A 667 21.59 11.26 9.84
CA VAL A 667 20.79 10.20 9.20
C VAL A 667 19.49 9.92 9.92
N SER A 668 19.38 10.28 11.22
CA SER A 668 18.16 10.12 12.01
C SER A 668 18.19 11.02 13.23
N ASP A 669 17.04 11.55 13.57
CA ASP A 669 16.82 12.32 14.79
C ASP A 669 15.58 11.81 15.54
N ASN A 670 15.49 12.08 16.84
CA ASN A 670 14.33 11.74 17.65
C ASN A 670 14.15 12.75 18.79
N PHE A 671 12.90 12.97 19.13
CA PHE A 671 12.49 13.81 20.26
C PHE A 671 11.78 12.96 21.31
N VAL A 672 12.16 13.14 22.58
CA VAL A 672 11.56 12.45 23.73
C VAL A 672 11.20 13.48 24.81
N SER A 673 10.00 13.36 25.34
CA SER A 673 9.50 14.12 26.49
C SER A 673 8.96 13.18 27.56
N PHE A 674 9.00 13.61 28.82
CA PHE A 674 8.52 12.84 29.98
C PHE A 674 7.04 13.07 30.29
N VAL A 675 6.40 13.99 29.60
CA VAL A 675 4.99 14.33 29.75
C VAL A 675 4.31 14.48 28.37
N LYS A 676 2.99 14.38 28.35
CA LYS A 676 2.21 14.69 27.16
C LYS A 676 2.40 16.17 26.77
N PRO A 677 2.44 16.50 25.48
CA PRO A 677 2.70 17.87 24.98
C PRO A 677 1.81 18.95 25.61
N LYS A 678 0.56 18.64 25.94
CA LYS A 678 -0.37 19.59 26.61
C LYS A 678 0.13 20.12 27.96
N HIS A 679 0.98 19.38 28.62
CA HIS A 679 1.54 19.74 29.94
C HIS A 679 2.87 20.50 29.85
N MET A 680 3.45 20.63 28.64
CA MET A 680 4.66 21.42 28.43
C MET A 680 4.32 22.90 28.33
N GLU A 681 5.10 23.74 29.02
CA GLU A 681 4.94 25.20 28.96
C GLU A 681 5.79 25.80 27.83
N LEU A 682 5.47 25.41 26.60
CA LEU A 682 6.17 25.89 25.41
C LEU A 682 6.11 27.43 25.31
N LEU A 683 7.23 28.05 24.97
CA LEU A 683 7.29 29.47 24.66
C LEU A 683 6.96 29.68 23.20
N LYS A 684 6.62 30.94 22.86
CA LYS A 684 6.52 31.34 21.45
C LYS A 684 7.88 31.14 20.78
N PRO A 685 7.98 30.32 19.73
CA PRO A 685 9.30 29.87 19.26
C PRO A 685 10.03 30.93 18.42
N GLU A 686 9.40 32.06 18.04
CA GLU A 686 9.96 33.10 17.14
C GLU A 686 10.69 32.45 15.97
N ILE A 687 9.89 31.85 15.06
CA ILE A 687 10.42 31.12 13.90
C ILE A 687 10.82 32.11 12.80
N GLU A 688 12.04 31.97 12.29
CA GLU A 688 12.56 32.74 11.15
C GLU A 688 12.84 31.84 9.95
N ILE A 689 12.70 32.39 8.76
CA ILE A 689 13.01 31.71 7.49
C ILE A 689 14.00 32.49 6.65
N ASP A 690 15.01 31.80 6.10
CA ASP A 690 15.89 32.32 5.05
C ASP A 690 15.62 31.53 3.77
N VAL A 691 15.21 32.26 2.71
CA VAL A 691 14.82 31.67 1.42
C VAL A 691 15.86 31.96 0.38
N LYS A 692 16.39 30.91 -0.28
CA LYS A 692 17.32 30.97 -1.39
C LYS A 692 16.81 30.16 -2.55
N GLY A 693 17.13 30.52 -3.78
CA GLY A 693 16.73 29.76 -4.96
C GLY A 693 16.21 30.63 -6.08
N LYS A 694 15.79 30.02 -7.17
CA LYS A 694 15.20 30.69 -8.34
C LYS A 694 14.31 29.69 -9.12
N GLY A 695 13.37 30.25 -9.87
CA GLY A 695 12.50 29.47 -10.74
C GLY A 695 11.55 28.56 -9.93
N LYS A 696 11.64 27.28 -10.14
CA LYS A 696 10.74 26.27 -9.50
C LYS A 696 11.31 25.65 -8.23
N ILE A 697 12.56 25.89 -7.87
CA ILE A 697 13.26 25.24 -6.75
C ILE A 697 13.79 26.29 -5.78
N HIS A 698 13.34 26.21 -4.54
CA HIS A 698 13.76 27.08 -3.46
C HIS A 698 14.20 26.27 -2.24
N SER A 699 15.27 26.70 -1.59
CA SER A 699 15.73 26.17 -0.30
C SER A 699 15.31 27.13 0.79
N VAL A 700 14.57 26.63 1.76
CA VAL A 700 14.09 27.37 2.95
C VAL A 700 14.82 26.84 4.16
N ALA A 701 15.65 27.67 4.77
CA ALA A 701 16.25 27.39 6.07
C ALA A 701 15.31 27.94 7.16
N VAL A 702 14.94 27.09 8.12
CA VAL A 702 14.02 27.40 9.21
C VAL A 702 14.78 27.34 10.52
N THR A 703 14.70 28.39 11.33
CA THR A 703 15.32 28.49 12.66
C THR A 703 14.32 28.97 13.68
N SER A 704 14.60 28.78 14.96
CA SER A 704 13.77 29.27 16.06
C SER A 704 14.58 29.73 17.26
N ALA A 705 14.06 30.71 17.98
CA ALA A 705 14.70 31.23 19.21
C ALA A 705 14.41 30.36 20.44
N ALA A 706 13.28 29.64 20.44
CA ALA A 706 12.92 28.64 21.45
C ALA A 706 12.50 27.32 20.78
N PRO A 707 12.46 26.18 21.50
CA PRO A 707 12.05 24.90 20.93
C PRO A 707 10.67 24.97 20.28
N ALA A 708 10.57 24.51 19.01
CA ALA A 708 9.32 24.41 18.28
C ALA A 708 9.05 22.96 17.91
N LEU A 709 7.95 22.40 18.43
CA LEU A 709 7.58 21.03 18.18
C LEU A 709 6.63 20.91 17.01
N TRP A 710 6.88 19.92 16.12
CA TRP A 710 6.11 19.67 14.90
C TRP A 710 5.90 20.96 14.08
N ALA A 711 6.99 21.66 13.78
CA ALA A 711 6.93 22.82 12.91
C ALA A 711 6.56 22.39 11.50
N TRP A 712 5.58 23.12 10.88
CA TRP A 712 5.13 22.85 9.53
C TRP A 712 5.09 24.12 8.67
N LEU A 713 5.40 23.90 7.40
CA LEU A 713 5.32 24.89 6.35
C LEU A 713 3.95 24.79 5.68
N GLU A 714 3.25 25.89 5.64
CA GLU A 714 1.97 26.06 4.96
C GLU A 714 2.13 27.06 3.82
N TYR A 715 1.92 26.62 2.59
CA TYR A 715 1.98 27.50 1.43
C TYR A 715 0.57 27.85 0.93
N LYS A 716 0.29 29.16 0.86
CA LYS A 716 -0.97 29.67 0.31
C LYS A 716 -0.94 29.64 -1.22
N GLY A 717 -1.28 28.52 -1.83
CA GLY A 717 -1.29 28.32 -3.28
C GLY A 717 -1.43 26.86 -3.66
N LYS A 718 -1.53 26.61 -4.97
CA LYS A 718 -1.58 25.25 -5.53
C LYS A 718 -0.20 24.86 -6.07
N GLY A 719 0.02 23.57 -6.29
CA GLY A 719 1.19 23.07 -7.01
C GLY A 719 2.51 23.26 -6.26
N VAL A 720 2.50 23.13 -4.93
CA VAL A 720 3.72 23.19 -4.10
C VAL A 720 3.93 21.87 -3.38
N VAL A 721 5.15 21.38 -3.46
CA VAL A 721 5.63 20.20 -2.74
C VAL A 721 6.82 20.62 -1.88
N VAL A 722 6.84 20.19 -0.62
CA VAL A 722 7.96 20.41 0.29
C VAL A 722 8.68 19.09 0.56
N SER A 723 10.00 19.12 0.61
CA SER A 723 10.82 17.91 0.79
C SER A 723 10.69 17.31 2.21
N ASP A 724 10.32 18.14 3.19
CA ASP A 724 10.09 17.74 4.57
C ASP A 724 9.11 18.69 5.27
N ASN A 725 8.44 18.19 6.32
CA ASN A 725 7.47 18.95 7.11
C ASN A 725 7.27 18.30 8.48
N PHE A 726 6.59 18.98 9.41
CA PHE A 726 6.31 18.49 10.76
C PHE A 726 7.57 18.03 11.51
N PHE A 727 8.65 18.77 11.35
CA PHE A 727 9.91 18.54 12.04
C PHE A 727 9.97 19.33 13.36
N HIS A 728 10.97 19.03 14.17
CA HIS A 728 11.23 19.78 15.38
C HIS A 728 12.35 20.78 15.18
N LEU A 729 12.24 21.97 15.81
CA LEU A 729 13.29 22.96 15.84
C LEU A 729 13.83 23.13 17.27
N ARG A 730 15.12 23.28 17.39
CA ARG A 730 15.80 23.63 18.65
C ARG A 730 16.69 24.84 18.45
N PRO A 731 16.85 25.73 19.44
CA PRO A 731 17.69 26.91 19.31
C PRO A 731 19.11 26.58 18.84
N GLY A 732 19.65 27.42 17.96
CA GLY A 732 21.00 27.22 17.42
C GLY A 732 21.11 26.17 16.29
N HIS A 733 20.02 25.53 15.91
CA HIS A 733 19.97 24.57 14.79
C HIS A 733 19.03 25.07 13.69
N SER A 734 19.37 24.72 12.44
CA SER A 734 18.57 25.07 11.26
C SER A 734 18.13 23.80 10.55
N VAL A 735 16.85 23.75 10.19
CA VAL A 735 16.30 22.70 9.30
C VAL A 735 16.15 23.30 7.91
N ARG A 736 16.63 22.59 6.90
CA ARG A 736 16.51 22.98 5.49
C ARG A 736 15.46 22.17 4.79
N VAL A 737 14.55 22.87 4.12
CA VAL A 737 13.44 22.26 3.35
C VAL A 737 13.54 22.79 1.90
N GLU A 738 13.47 21.87 0.94
CA GLU A 738 13.26 22.26 -0.46
C GLU A 738 11.78 22.48 -0.71
N VAL A 739 11.47 23.59 -1.36
CA VAL A 739 10.13 23.96 -1.82
C VAL A 739 10.14 23.92 -3.34
N LEU A 740 9.36 23.00 -3.89
CA LEU A 740 9.18 22.80 -5.33
C LEU A 740 7.84 23.39 -5.74
N THR A 741 7.83 24.24 -6.77
CA THR A 741 6.61 24.86 -7.31
C THR A 741 6.38 24.42 -8.75
N GLU A 742 5.13 24.24 -9.16
CA GLU A 742 4.78 23.89 -10.55
C GLU A 742 5.19 24.98 -11.53
N GLU A 743 5.01 26.26 -11.14
CA GLU A 743 5.39 27.41 -11.92
C GLU A 743 6.58 28.17 -11.29
N PRO A 744 7.40 28.82 -12.06
CA PRO A 744 8.48 29.67 -11.52
C PRO A 744 7.92 30.77 -10.62
N VAL A 745 8.48 30.91 -9.42
CA VAL A 745 8.13 31.98 -8.47
C VAL A 745 9.38 32.72 -7.97
N THR A 746 9.19 33.93 -7.48
CA THR A 746 10.26 34.73 -6.88
C THR A 746 10.43 34.40 -5.39
N ILE A 747 11.57 34.73 -4.82
CA ILE A 747 11.83 34.61 -3.37
C ILE A 747 10.79 35.40 -2.57
N ASP A 748 10.43 36.60 -3.02
CA ASP A 748 9.47 37.47 -2.33
C ASP A 748 8.04 36.82 -2.34
N GLU A 749 7.68 36.18 -3.44
CA GLU A 749 6.42 35.43 -3.49
C GLU A 749 6.42 34.24 -2.53
N ILE A 750 7.53 33.48 -2.45
CA ILE A 750 7.66 32.40 -1.46
C ILE A 750 7.49 32.98 -0.06
N LYS A 751 8.26 34.02 0.31
CA LYS A 751 8.18 34.65 1.64
C LYS A 751 6.80 35.19 1.97
N LYS A 752 6.07 35.71 1.00
CA LYS A 752 4.72 36.24 1.18
C LYS A 752 3.66 35.14 1.37
N LYS A 753 3.81 33.99 0.68
CA LYS A 753 2.82 32.91 0.66
C LYS A 753 3.12 31.80 1.67
N LEU A 754 4.39 31.64 2.09
CA LEU A 754 4.82 30.62 3.01
C LEU A 754 4.64 31.11 4.46
N LYS A 755 3.94 30.30 5.27
CA LYS A 755 3.89 30.46 6.72
C LYS A 755 4.54 29.27 7.35
N VAL A 756 5.24 29.47 8.47
CA VAL A 756 5.71 28.38 9.32
C VAL A 756 5.01 28.50 10.67
N ARG A 757 4.47 27.39 11.12
CA ARG A 757 3.75 27.25 12.38
C ARG A 757 4.34 26.08 13.17
N SER A 758 3.95 25.93 14.41
CA SER A 758 4.34 24.84 15.30
C SER A 758 3.18 24.43 16.21
N LEU A 759 3.36 23.40 17.02
CA LEU A 759 2.36 23.01 18.00
C LEU A 759 1.91 24.18 18.90
N PHE A 760 2.81 25.13 19.22
CA PHE A 760 2.47 26.33 19.99
C PHE A 760 1.30 27.12 19.35
N ASP A 761 1.32 27.26 18.03
CA ASP A 761 0.30 28.03 17.28
C ASP A 761 -1.07 27.37 17.27
N THR A 762 -1.18 26.10 17.67
CA THR A 762 -2.48 25.41 17.67
C THR A 762 -3.40 25.85 18.80
N TYR A 763 -2.88 26.46 19.88
CA TYR A 763 -3.65 26.83 21.07
C TYR A 763 -3.41 28.26 21.55
N LYS A 764 -2.68 29.10 20.80
CA LYS A 764 -2.34 30.51 21.15
C LYS A 764 -2.76 31.50 20.07
#